data_b03af2cb1bc1d2902f72fc15c5d4a3cf
#
_entry.id   b03af2cb1bc1d2902f72fc15c5d4a3cf
#
_cell.length_a   1.000
_cell.length_b   1.000
_cell.length_c   1.000
_cell.angle_alpha   90.00
_cell.angle_beta   90.00
_cell.angle_gamma   90.00
#
_symmetry.space_group_name_H-M   'P 1'
#
loop_
_entity.id
_entity.type
_entity.pdbx_description
1 polymer ?
#
loop_
_entity_poly.entity_id
_entity_poly.type
_entity_poly.pdbx_seq_one_letter_code
_entity_poly.pdbx_strand_id
1 'polypeptide(L)'
;MRTVVLAYHEIGAASLKAAIDNGLEVVAVFTHRDNPNEGSWFASVARVAAEHGIPVFAPEKIDHPIWIERIKDMKPELLLSFHYRNMVGPKVRELFPAGCLNLHSALLPKYRGRCPINWVLVKGEKETGVTVHSMVDKADAGDIVGQKRVEILADDTAWTLTKRVATASVALLGEVLPLVKQGKAPRTPQDESKAFTMGGRTPADGQIDWTKPADEVHNLVRAVAHPWPGAFTHAGARQMMVWRTKGAQGTGKPGEILSSDPLVVACGTGALEILEGQPVDGVWSTGAQLAKELNLLPKMKLGSPAKSTRKKTVKVLILGVNGFIGSHLSERILRDENYEVYGMDLNTDNLGTLVDHPRFHFVEGDISINREWVEFHVRKCDVVLPLVAIATPIEYVRNPLRVFELDFEENLRVVRDCVRYNKRLVFPSTSEVYGMCTDDRFDEDTSPCITGPINRQRWIYSTSKQLMDRVIWAYGAQRGLKFSLFRPFNWIGPRLDSLDSARVGSSRAITQLILNLVEGTPILLVDGGKQRRCFTDVDEGIEALWRIVANEGNTCDGGIFNIGNPENEASIQELAEMIVAAFERHPLRAHYPPFAGYQVIESARYYGKGYEDVQHRKPSIRNAQRQIDWTPTITTKESVERTVDWFLQQHARDNGLVADAGRAPRARTPAGTP
;
A
#
# COMPACT_ATOMS: atom_id res chain seq x y z
N MET A 1 -28.61 -35.44 -1.87
CA MET A 1 -29.20 -34.33 -1.10
C MET A 1 -28.59 -33.05 -1.60
N ARG A 2 -29.39 -32.20 -2.22
CA ARG A 2 -28.97 -30.93 -2.81
C ARG A 2 -28.66 -29.92 -1.71
N THR A 3 -27.43 -29.44 -1.65
CA THR A 3 -26.95 -28.69 -0.51
C THR A 3 -26.37 -27.34 -0.94
N VAL A 4 -26.77 -26.28 -0.27
CA VAL A 4 -26.10 -24.99 -0.33
C VAL A 4 -25.13 -24.87 0.84
N VAL A 5 -23.92 -24.40 0.58
CA VAL A 5 -22.90 -24.25 1.61
C VAL A 5 -22.53 -22.77 1.77
N LEU A 6 -22.57 -22.26 2.98
CA LEU A 6 -22.04 -20.96 3.37
C LEU A 6 -20.69 -21.22 4.05
N ALA A 7 -19.59 -20.74 3.50
CA ALA A 7 -18.29 -21.08 4.02
C ALA A 7 -17.28 -19.92 3.91
N TYR A 8 -16.38 -19.82 4.90
CA TYR A 8 -15.30 -18.87 4.87
C TYR A 8 -14.11 -19.37 5.70
N HIS A 9 -12.88 -18.95 5.35
CA HIS A 9 -11.68 -19.24 6.10
C HIS A 9 -11.24 -20.72 6.07
N GLU A 10 -10.15 -21.07 6.78
CA GLU A 10 -9.54 -22.41 6.85
C GLU A 10 -10.55 -23.52 7.18
N ILE A 11 -11.33 -23.33 8.23
CA ILE A 11 -12.34 -24.32 8.67
C ILE A 11 -13.46 -24.44 7.62
N GLY A 12 -13.85 -23.32 7.01
CA GLY A 12 -14.84 -23.33 5.93
C GLY A 12 -14.40 -24.13 4.72
N ALA A 13 -13.15 -23.96 4.29
CA ALA A 13 -12.59 -24.70 3.15
C ALA A 13 -12.48 -26.21 3.44
N ALA A 14 -11.96 -26.58 4.61
CA ALA A 14 -11.86 -27.98 5.03
C ALA A 14 -13.25 -28.64 5.17
N SER A 15 -14.23 -27.92 5.74
CA SER A 15 -15.59 -28.42 5.92
C SER A 15 -16.36 -28.53 4.61
N LEU A 16 -16.15 -27.61 3.65
CA LEU A 16 -16.71 -27.72 2.30
C LEU A 16 -16.21 -29.00 1.62
N LYS A 17 -14.88 -29.23 1.67
CA LYS A 17 -14.32 -30.45 1.13
C LYS A 17 -14.93 -31.71 1.79
N ALA A 18 -15.04 -31.70 3.12
CA ALA A 18 -15.68 -32.82 3.84
C ALA A 18 -17.14 -33.04 3.42
N ALA A 19 -17.91 -31.99 3.18
CA ALA A 19 -19.29 -32.10 2.68
C ALA A 19 -19.35 -32.78 1.31
N ILE A 20 -18.46 -32.42 0.39
CA ILE A 20 -18.33 -33.03 -0.94
C ILE A 20 -17.90 -34.50 -0.82
N ASP A 21 -16.87 -34.77 -0.05
CA ASP A 21 -16.32 -36.15 0.15
C ASP A 21 -17.37 -37.10 0.80
N ASN A 22 -18.31 -36.56 1.59
CA ASN A 22 -19.45 -37.33 2.13
C ASN A 22 -20.62 -37.47 1.13
N GLY A 23 -20.43 -37.11 -0.13
CA GLY A 23 -21.41 -37.33 -1.20
C GLY A 23 -22.63 -36.42 -1.13
N LEU A 24 -22.50 -35.22 -0.64
CA LEU A 24 -23.52 -34.18 -0.81
C LEU A 24 -23.39 -33.53 -2.19
N GLU A 25 -24.52 -33.29 -2.84
CA GLU A 25 -24.59 -32.51 -4.08
C GLU A 25 -24.55 -31.03 -3.74
N VAL A 26 -23.34 -30.46 -3.65
CA VAL A 26 -23.19 -29.03 -3.37
C VAL A 26 -23.51 -28.23 -4.62
N VAL A 27 -24.69 -27.60 -4.64
CA VAL A 27 -25.20 -26.85 -5.81
C VAL A 27 -24.70 -25.41 -5.88
N ALA A 28 -24.31 -24.84 -4.76
CA ALA A 28 -23.70 -23.51 -4.68
C ALA A 28 -22.95 -23.31 -3.37
N VAL A 29 -21.94 -22.46 -3.45
CA VAL A 29 -21.19 -21.97 -2.28
C VAL A 29 -21.37 -20.46 -2.17
N PHE A 30 -21.72 -19.98 -0.98
CA PHE A 30 -21.72 -18.57 -0.64
C PHE A 30 -20.57 -18.29 0.33
N THR A 31 -19.78 -17.27 0.04
CA THR A 31 -18.59 -16.89 0.81
C THR A 31 -18.55 -15.39 1.02
N HIS A 32 -17.45 -14.89 1.55
CA HIS A 32 -17.18 -13.47 1.67
C HIS A 32 -16.01 -13.09 0.76
N ARG A 33 -15.99 -11.83 0.29
CA ARG A 33 -14.79 -11.27 -0.32
C ARG A 33 -13.71 -11.17 0.75
N ASP A 34 -12.50 -11.55 0.40
CA ASP A 34 -11.35 -11.34 1.28
C ASP A 34 -11.22 -9.86 1.58
N ASN A 35 -10.97 -9.55 2.85
CA ASN A 35 -10.69 -8.18 3.23
C ASN A 35 -9.28 -7.83 2.73
N PRO A 36 -9.10 -6.79 1.88
CA PRO A 36 -7.78 -6.40 1.41
C PRO A 36 -6.80 -6.05 2.55
N ASN A 37 -7.34 -5.73 3.72
CA ASN A 37 -6.55 -5.41 4.92
C ASN A 37 -6.20 -6.64 5.78
N GLU A 38 -6.76 -7.79 5.46
CA GLU A 38 -6.42 -9.08 6.06
C GLU A 38 -5.63 -9.87 5.02
N GLY A 39 -4.36 -10.18 5.25
CA GLY A 39 -3.62 -11.05 4.35
C GLY A 39 -4.36 -12.39 4.16
N SER A 40 -4.42 -12.92 2.94
CA SER A 40 -5.04 -14.23 2.64
C SER A 40 -4.10 -15.36 3.09
N TRP A 41 -4.02 -15.63 4.40
CA TRP A 41 -3.16 -16.62 5.03
C TRP A 41 -3.86 -17.97 5.29
N PHE A 42 -5.12 -18.10 4.89
CA PHE A 42 -5.96 -19.29 5.07
C PHE A 42 -6.37 -19.90 3.73
N ALA A 43 -6.86 -21.16 3.77
CA ALA A 43 -7.32 -21.86 2.58
C ALA A 43 -8.53 -21.18 1.94
N SER A 44 -8.51 -21.12 0.60
CA SER A 44 -9.57 -20.48 -0.18
C SER A 44 -10.75 -21.43 -0.41
N VAL A 45 -11.91 -21.06 0.11
CA VAL A 45 -13.19 -21.74 -0.16
C VAL A 45 -13.54 -21.72 -1.65
N ALA A 46 -13.28 -20.58 -2.32
CA ALA A 46 -13.54 -20.44 -3.75
C ALA A 46 -12.66 -21.38 -4.61
N ARG A 47 -11.43 -21.63 -4.17
CA ARG A 47 -10.55 -22.60 -4.84
C ARG A 47 -11.07 -24.02 -4.73
N VAL A 48 -11.47 -24.45 -3.52
CA VAL A 48 -12.06 -25.78 -3.32
C VAL A 48 -13.32 -25.96 -4.19
N ALA A 49 -14.18 -24.94 -4.23
CA ALA A 49 -15.38 -24.98 -5.06
C ALA A 49 -15.04 -25.06 -6.57
N ALA A 50 -14.04 -24.29 -7.03
CA ALA A 50 -13.61 -24.31 -8.44
C ALA A 50 -13.06 -25.69 -8.87
N GLU A 51 -12.30 -26.36 -8.02
CA GLU A 51 -11.77 -27.73 -8.26
C GLU A 51 -12.88 -28.76 -8.48
N HIS A 52 -14.11 -28.46 -8.00
CA HIS A 52 -15.29 -29.34 -8.14
C HIS A 52 -16.37 -28.77 -9.07
N GLY A 53 -16.10 -27.67 -9.79
CA GLY A 53 -17.05 -27.05 -10.71
C GLY A 53 -18.29 -26.43 -10.04
N ILE A 54 -18.18 -26.07 -8.76
CA ILE A 54 -19.30 -25.53 -7.97
C ILE A 54 -19.33 -24.01 -8.09
N PRO A 55 -20.48 -23.37 -8.40
CA PRO A 55 -20.59 -21.92 -8.48
C PRO A 55 -20.42 -21.26 -7.09
N VAL A 56 -19.70 -20.13 -7.08
CA VAL A 56 -19.40 -19.36 -5.86
C VAL A 56 -19.98 -17.96 -5.94
N PHE A 57 -20.63 -17.51 -4.87
CA PHE A 57 -21.21 -16.19 -4.72
C PHE A 57 -20.73 -15.51 -3.45
N ALA A 58 -20.59 -14.18 -3.47
CA ALA A 58 -20.17 -13.39 -2.31
C ALA A 58 -21.10 -12.18 -2.11
N PRO A 59 -22.36 -12.40 -1.70
CA PRO A 59 -23.32 -11.33 -1.46
C PRO A 59 -22.96 -10.55 -0.19
N GLU A 60 -23.23 -9.24 -0.16
CA GLU A 60 -23.15 -8.45 1.08
C GLU A 60 -24.21 -8.91 2.10
N LYS A 61 -25.43 -9.24 1.61
CA LYS A 61 -26.55 -9.76 2.41
C LYS A 61 -27.20 -10.91 1.65
N ILE A 62 -27.13 -12.11 2.21
CA ILE A 62 -27.75 -13.30 1.63
C ILE A 62 -29.29 -13.22 1.66
N ASP A 63 -29.87 -12.48 2.62
CA ASP A 63 -31.31 -12.28 2.78
C ASP A 63 -31.91 -11.27 1.78
N HIS A 64 -31.12 -10.74 0.84
CA HIS A 64 -31.63 -9.88 -0.21
C HIS A 64 -32.52 -10.69 -1.18
N PRO A 65 -33.67 -10.16 -1.61
CA PRO A 65 -34.66 -10.90 -2.43
C PRO A 65 -34.10 -11.64 -3.65
N ILE A 66 -33.14 -11.03 -4.34
CA ILE A 66 -32.48 -11.63 -5.51
C ILE A 66 -31.77 -12.95 -5.19
N TRP A 67 -31.18 -13.06 -3.98
CA TRP A 67 -30.49 -14.26 -3.54
C TRP A 67 -31.48 -15.31 -3.02
N ILE A 68 -32.57 -14.90 -2.38
CA ILE A 68 -33.65 -15.79 -1.94
C ILE A 68 -34.22 -16.50 -3.13
N GLU A 69 -34.63 -15.78 -4.20
CA GLU A 69 -35.17 -16.39 -5.42
C GLU A 69 -34.12 -17.29 -6.10
N ARG A 70 -32.87 -16.84 -6.19
CA ARG A 70 -31.82 -17.67 -6.80
C ARG A 70 -31.54 -18.95 -6.03
N ILE A 71 -31.56 -18.93 -4.71
CA ILE A 71 -31.41 -20.13 -3.88
C ILE A 71 -32.64 -21.06 -4.09
N LYS A 72 -33.83 -20.49 -4.09
CA LYS A 72 -35.08 -21.24 -4.34
C LYS A 72 -35.07 -21.99 -5.67
N ASP A 73 -34.58 -21.33 -6.74
CA ASP A 73 -34.45 -21.94 -8.08
C ASP A 73 -33.50 -23.13 -8.11
N MET A 74 -32.51 -23.18 -7.21
CA MET A 74 -31.60 -24.31 -7.07
C MET A 74 -32.26 -25.52 -6.43
N LYS A 75 -33.48 -25.39 -5.87
CA LYS A 75 -34.23 -26.45 -5.19
C LYS A 75 -33.36 -27.18 -4.13
N PRO A 76 -32.77 -26.47 -3.19
CA PRO A 76 -31.92 -27.09 -2.20
C PRO A 76 -32.75 -27.82 -1.14
N GLU A 77 -32.14 -28.82 -0.52
CA GLU A 77 -32.72 -29.57 0.59
C GLU A 77 -32.08 -29.19 1.93
N LEU A 78 -30.75 -28.95 1.95
CA LEU A 78 -29.96 -28.73 3.15
C LEU A 78 -29.14 -27.45 3.02
N LEU A 79 -29.04 -26.67 4.11
CA LEU A 79 -28.08 -25.59 4.26
C LEU A 79 -27.01 -26.00 5.26
N LEU A 80 -25.74 -25.84 4.88
CA LEU A 80 -24.60 -25.99 5.78
C LEU A 80 -23.87 -24.65 5.90
N SER A 81 -23.56 -24.23 7.12
CA SER A 81 -22.83 -23.00 7.41
C SER A 81 -21.53 -23.34 8.16
N PHE A 82 -20.39 -22.89 7.61
CA PHE A 82 -19.04 -23.17 8.09
C PHE A 82 -18.24 -21.86 8.21
N HIS A 83 -18.25 -21.25 9.39
CA HIS A 83 -17.58 -19.97 9.62
C HIS A 83 -18.09 -18.80 8.76
N TYR A 84 -19.34 -18.85 8.32
CA TYR A 84 -19.95 -17.71 7.62
C TYR A 84 -20.19 -16.56 8.60
N ARG A 85 -19.79 -15.33 8.22
CA ARG A 85 -19.72 -14.18 9.15
C ARG A 85 -21.09 -13.53 9.45
N ASN A 86 -22.07 -13.71 8.56
CA ASN A 86 -23.37 -13.05 8.64
C ASN A 86 -24.44 -14.00 9.18
N MET A 87 -25.41 -13.45 9.89
CA MET A 87 -26.62 -14.19 10.24
C MET A 87 -27.43 -14.52 8.98
N VAL A 88 -28.14 -15.62 9.03
CA VAL A 88 -29.05 -16.08 7.96
C VAL A 88 -30.48 -15.96 8.46
N GLY A 89 -31.25 -15.10 7.83
CA GLY A 89 -32.62 -14.81 8.23
C GLY A 89 -33.61 -15.97 7.99
N PRO A 90 -34.80 -15.91 8.63
CA PRO A 90 -35.79 -16.97 8.53
C PRO A 90 -36.24 -17.25 7.09
N LYS A 91 -36.42 -16.22 6.26
CA LYS A 91 -36.83 -16.37 4.84
C LYS A 91 -35.86 -17.23 4.01
N VAL A 92 -34.58 -17.17 4.30
CA VAL A 92 -33.59 -18.04 3.64
C VAL A 92 -33.63 -19.43 4.26
N ARG A 93 -33.70 -19.54 5.58
CA ARG A 93 -33.68 -20.83 6.28
C ARG A 93 -34.92 -21.72 5.92
N GLU A 94 -36.08 -21.12 5.67
CA GLU A 94 -37.31 -21.79 5.26
C GLU A 94 -37.24 -22.47 3.88
N LEU A 95 -36.21 -22.13 3.06
CA LEU A 95 -36.01 -22.76 1.74
C LEU A 95 -35.46 -24.19 1.82
N PHE A 96 -35.04 -24.64 3.00
CA PHE A 96 -34.29 -25.89 3.19
C PHE A 96 -35.11 -26.93 3.99
N PRO A 97 -35.85 -27.82 3.33
CA PRO A 97 -36.74 -28.77 4.02
C PRO A 97 -36.01 -29.78 4.91
N ALA A 98 -34.76 -30.12 4.63
CA ALA A 98 -33.94 -30.97 5.51
C ALA A 98 -33.29 -30.18 6.65
N GLY A 99 -33.47 -28.85 6.67
CA GLY A 99 -33.00 -27.96 7.72
C GLY A 99 -31.70 -27.22 7.41
N CYS A 100 -31.28 -26.43 8.37
CA CYS A 100 -30.08 -25.59 8.30
C CYS A 100 -29.19 -25.93 9.48
N LEU A 101 -27.94 -26.28 9.21
CA LEU A 101 -26.94 -26.64 10.21
C LEU A 101 -25.77 -25.68 10.18
N ASN A 102 -25.29 -25.28 11.37
CA ASN A 102 -24.07 -24.49 11.52
C ASN A 102 -22.99 -25.30 12.25
N LEU A 103 -21.75 -25.16 11.82
CA LEU A 103 -20.58 -25.69 12.50
C LEU A 103 -19.90 -24.56 13.27
N HIS A 104 -19.94 -24.67 14.60
CA HIS A 104 -19.37 -23.70 15.52
C HIS A 104 -18.12 -24.24 16.20
N SER A 105 -17.05 -23.42 16.28
CA SER A 105 -15.72 -23.85 16.75
C SER A 105 -15.57 -23.73 18.27
N ALA A 106 -16.54 -24.25 19.00
CA ALA A 106 -16.49 -24.42 20.46
C ALA A 106 -17.42 -25.56 20.89
N LEU A 107 -17.29 -25.97 22.14
CA LEU A 107 -18.23 -26.90 22.79
C LEU A 107 -19.46 -26.13 23.31
N LEU A 108 -20.50 -26.02 22.48
CA LEU A 108 -21.76 -25.41 22.90
C LEU A 108 -22.37 -26.15 24.12
N PRO A 109 -23.04 -25.43 24.99
CA PRO A 109 -23.55 -24.07 24.94
C PRO A 109 -22.56 -22.96 25.32
N LYS A 110 -21.34 -23.30 25.71
CA LYS A 110 -20.29 -22.32 26.02
C LYS A 110 -19.75 -21.64 24.74
N TYR A 111 -19.29 -20.38 24.86
CA TYR A 111 -18.63 -19.65 23.80
C TYR A 111 -19.48 -19.48 22.52
N ARG A 112 -20.80 -19.28 22.64
CA ARG A 112 -21.64 -18.82 21.52
C ARG A 112 -21.10 -17.49 20.98
N GLY A 113 -21.34 -17.17 19.72
CA GLY A 113 -21.01 -15.89 19.10
C GLY A 113 -19.67 -15.89 18.37
N ARG A 114 -18.88 -14.83 18.51
CA ARG A 114 -17.75 -14.56 17.62
C ARG A 114 -16.39 -14.92 18.23
N CYS A 115 -15.42 -15.29 17.36
CA CYS A 115 -14.04 -15.56 17.72
C CYS A 115 -13.83 -16.63 18.82
N PRO A 116 -14.57 -17.75 18.85
CA PRO A 116 -14.50 -18.72 19.95
C PRO A 116 -13.10 -19.28 20.17
N ILE A 117 -12.33 -19.56 19.11
CA ILE A 117 -10.97 -20.09 19.20
C ILE A 117 -10.02 -19.13 19.95
N ASN A 118 -10.14 -17.81 19.68
CA ASN A 118 -9.32 -16.83 20.41
C ASN A 118 -9.77 -16.73 21.88
N TRP A 119 -11.09 -16.76 22.13
CA TRP A 119 -11.62 -16.61 23.48
C TRP A 119 -11.28 -17.78 24.41
N VAL A 120 -11.30 -19.03 23.93
CA VAL A 120 -10.91 -20.19 24.76
C VAL A 120 -9.45 -20.11 25.18
N LEU A 121 -8.57 -19.59 24.31
CA LEU A 121 -7.17 -19.33 24.64
C LEU A 121 -7.02 -18.20 25.66
N VAL A 122 -7.67 -17.06 25.44
CA VAL A 122 -7.64 -15.92 26.37
C VAL A 122 -8.13 -16.33 27.76
N LYS A 123 -9.14 -17.20 27.83
CA LYS A 123 -9.70 -17.71 29.10
C LYS A 123 -8.88 -18.83 29.71
N GLY A 124 -7.83 -19.32 29.03
CA GLY A 124 -6.95 -20.37 29.56
C GLY A 124 -7.60 -21.75 29.67
N GLU A 125 -8.61 -22.00 28.83
CA GLU A 125 -9.26 -23.32 28.77
C GLU A 125 -8.22 -24.41 28.40
N LYS A 126 -8.47 -25.62 28.87
CA LYS A 126 -7.62 -26.78 28.54
C LYS A 126 -8.19 -27.63 27.42
N GLU A 127 -9.46 -27.45 27.11
CA GLU A 127 -10.15 -28.09 26.00
C GLU A 127 -11.09 -27.11 25.31
N THR A 128 -11.35 -27.36 24.05
CA THR A 128 -12.41 -26.76 23.24
C THR A 128 -13.04 -27.85 22.39
N GLY A 129 -13.59 -27.49 21.26
CA GLY A 129 -14.11 -28.46 20.32
C GLY A 129 -14.82 -27.83 19.15
N VAL A 130 -15.62 -28.64 18.50
CA VAL A 130 -16.48 -28.24 17.41
C VAL A 130 -17.87 -28.81 17.65
N THR A 131 -18.88 -28.02 17.33
CA THR A 131 -20.29 -28.39 17.45
C THR A 131 -21.01 -28.17 16.13
N VAL A 132 -21.69 -29.19 15.63
CA VAL A 132 -22.72 -29.04 14.60
C VAL A 132 -24.07 -28.88 15.29
N HIS A 133 -24.81 -27.83 14.98
CA HIS A 133 -26.09 -27.52 15.59
C HIS A 133 -27.09 -26.96 14.58
N SER A 134 -28.38 -27.03 14.88
CA SER A 134 -29.45 -26.44 14.09
C SER A 134 -29.38 -24.90 14.13
N MET A 135 -29.65 -24.25 13.02
CA MET A 135 -29.71 -22.78 12.98
C MET A 135 -31.08 -22.29 13.42
N VAL A 136 -31.11 -21.37 14.37
CA VAL A 136 -32.30 -20.68 14.90
C VAL A 136 -32.08 -19.16 14.90
N ASP A 137 -33.08 -18.38 15.31
CA ASP A 137 -32.95 -16.90 15.30
C ASP A 137 -31.88 -16.38 16.29
N LYS A 138 -31.74 -17.03 17.43
CA LYS A 138 -30.68 -16.71 18.39
C LYS A 138 -29.38 -17.40 17.96
N ALA A 139 -28.31 -16.62 17.79
CA ALA A 139 -27.03 -17.14 17.36
C ALA A 139 -26.54 -18.31 18.20
N ASP A 140 -26.13 -19.40 17.56
CA ASP A 140 -25.54 -20.61 18.12
C ASP A 140 -26.36 -21.30 19.22
N ALA A 141 -27.68 -21.04 19.28
CA ALA A 141 -28.56 -21.54 20.35
C ALA A 141 -29.43 -22.76 19.97
N GLY A 142 -29.36 -23.23 18.73
CA GLY A 142 -30.16 -24.37 18.26
C GLY A 142 -29.64 -25.71 18.78
N ASP A 143 -30.47 -26.75 18.66
CA ASP A 143 -30.18 -28.11 19.14
C ASP A 143 -28.87 -28.65 18.56
N ILE A 144 -28.10 -29.29 19.43
CA ILE A 144 -26.83 -29.94 19.07
C ILE A 144 -27.13 -31.23 18.29
N VAL A 145 -26.46 -31.34 17.14
CA VAL A 145 -26.50 -32.52 16.27
C VAL A 145 -25.28 -33.41 16.50
N GLY A 146 -24.15 -32.83 16.85
CA GLY A 146 -22.94 -33.56 17.21
C GLY A 146 -21.87 -32.63 17.75
N GLN A 147 -20.98 -33.17 18.56
CA GLN A 147 -19.85 -32.45 19.13
C GLN A 147 -18.60 -33.33 19.14
N LYS A 148 -17.43 -32.67 18.92
CA LYS A 148 -16.13 -33.33 19.03
C LYS A 148 -15.18 -32.46 19.85
N ARG A 149 -14.53 -33.05 20.85
CA ARG A 149 -13.58 -32.36 21.74
C ARG A 149 -12.23 -32.22 21.08
N VAL A 150 -11.54 -31.12 21.38
CA VAL A 150 -10.18 -30.82 21.00
C VAL A 150 -9.42 -30.34 22.24
N GLU A 151 -8.34 -31.00 22.55
CA GLU A 151 -7.45 -30.57 23.64
C GLU A 151 -6.70 -29.29 23.22
N ILE A 152 -6.47 -28.38 24.15
CA ILE A 152 -5.67 -27.17 23.98
C ILE A 152 -4.30 -27.43 24.61
N LEU A 153 -3.26 -27.48 23.77
CA LEU A 153 -1.89 -27.70 24.22
C LEU A 153 -1.30 -26.41 24.82
N ALA A 154 -0.27 -26.58 25.65
CA ALA A 154 0.35 -25.45 26.34
C ALA A 154 0.97 -24.40 25.40
N ASP A 155 1.47 -24.85 24.25
CA ASP A 155 2.10 -24.05 23.21
C ASP A 155 1.18 -23.69 22.02
N ASP A 156 -0.11 -24.10 22.08
CA ASP A 156 -1.08 -23.73 21.04
C ASP A 156 -1.23 -22.22 20.93
N THR A 157 -1.07 -21.74 19.70
CA THR A 157 -1.53 -20.42 19.28
C THR A 157 -2.94 -20.51 18.67
N ALA A 158 -3.59 -19.39 18.43
CA ALA A 158 -4.87 -19.40 17.74
C ALA A 158 -4.78 -20.08 16.36
N TRP A 159 -3.63 -20.01 15.69
CA TRP A 159 -3.42 -20.66 14.38
C TRP A 159 -3.30 -22.17 14.48
N THR A 160 -2.46 -22.68 15.38
CA THR A 160 -2.29 -24.13 15.55
C THR A 160 -3.59 -24.78 16.03
N LEU A 161 -4.30 -24.10 16.95
CA LEU A 161 -5.61 -24.56 17.41
C LEU A 161 -6.67 -24.53 16.29
N THR A 162 -6.67 -23.51 15.43
CA THR A 162 -7.57 -23.45 14.25
C THR A 162 -7.39 -24.65 13.33
N LYS A 163 -6.15 -25.08 13.07
CA LYS A 163 -5.87 -26.26 12.25
C LYS A 163 -6.37 -27.54 12.90
N ARG A 164 -6.20 -27.69 14.21
CA ARG A 164 -6.68 -28.84 14.96
C ARG A 164 -8.21 -28.89 15.02
N VAL A 165 -8.86 -27.74 15.19
CA VAL A 165 -10.31 -27.62 15.12
C VAL A 165 -10.82 -27.92 13.70
N ALA A 166 -10.11 -27.50 12.64
CA ALA A 166 -10.46 -27.85 11.26
C ALA A 166 -10.43 -29.38 11.03
N THR A 167 -9.39 -30.06 11.54
CA THR A 167 -9.31 -31.53 11.48
C THR A 167 -10.47 -32.19 12.24
N ALA A 168 -10.78 -31.71 13.45
CA ALA A 168 -11.91 -32.20 14.23
C ALA A 168 -13.27 -31.92 13.55
N SER A 169 -13.39 -30.80 12.83
CA SER A 169 -14.57 -30.46 12.03
C SER A 169 -14.81 -31.45 10.91
N VAL A 170 -13.76 -31.80 10.16
CA VAL A 170 -13.83 -32.82 9.10
C VAL A 170 -14.30 -34.16 9.67
N ALA A 171 -13.68 -34.60 10.78
CA ALA A 171 -14.04 -35.86 11.43
C ALA A 171 -15.50 -35.84 11.93
N LEU A 172 -15.95 -34.77 12.58
CA LEU A 172 -17.33 -34.63 13.05
C LEU A 172 -18.34 -34.63 11.89
N LEU A 173 -18.02 -33.93 10.80
CA LEU A 173 -18.88 -33.93 9.61
C LEU A 173 -19.00 -35.34 8.99
N GLY A 174 -17.92 -36.12 8.98
CA GLY A 174 -17.93 -37.53 8.56
C GLY A 174 -18.87 -38.40 9.40
N GLU A 175 -19.03 -38.11 10.68
CA GLU A 175 -19.95 -38.79 11.60
C GLU A 175 -21.42 -38.31 11.43
N VAL A 176 -21.60 -37.00 11.27
CA VAL A 176 -22.92 -36.36 11.30
C VAL A 176 -23.64 -36.40 9.95
N LEU A 177 -22.94 -36.13 8.84
CA LEU A 177 -23.58 -35.98 7.52
C LEU A 177 -24.27 -37.26 7.03
N PRO A 178 -23.74 -38.48 7.25
CA PRO A 178 -24.48 -39.70 6.94
C PRO A 178 -25.82 -39.84 7.69
N LEU A 179 -25.87 -39.40 8.96
CA LEU A 179 -27.09 -39.40 9.77
C LEU A 179 -28.08 -38.35 9.28
N VAL A 180 -27.61 -37.17 8.89
CA VAL A 180 -28.44 -36.11 8.29
C VAL A 180 -29.06 -36.61 7.00
N LYS A 181 -28.32 -37.27 6.11
CA LYS A 181 -28.81 -37.85 4.85
C LYS A 181 -29.90 -38.88 5.08
N GLN A 182 -29.86 -39.62 6.20
CA GLN A 182 -30.85 -40.63 6.58
C GLN A 182 -32.04 -40.05 7.35
N GLY A 183 -32.06 -38.76 7.67
CA GLY A 183 -33.04 -38.16 8.55
C GLY A 183 -32.98 -38.65 10.01
N LYS A 184 -31.83 -39.21 10.45
CA LYS A 184 -31.57 -39.80 11.77
C LYS A 184 -30.65 -38.97 12.65
N ALA A 185 -30.32 -37.75 12.21
CA ALA A 185 -29.41 -36.86 12.99
C ALA A 185 -30.03 -36.52 14.35
N PRO A 186 -29.29 -36.68 15.45
CA PRO A 186 -29.81 -36.37 16.80
C PRO A 186 -30.09 -34.87 16.92
N ARG A 187 -30.97 -34.52 17.85
CA ARG A 187 -31.30 -33.14 18.22
C ARG A 187 -31.33 -33.03 19.74
N THR A 188 -30.27 -32.55 20.33
CA THR A 188 -30.14 -32.42 21.79
C THR A 188 -30.23 -30.93 22.14
N PRO A 189 -31.27 -30.51 22.91
CA PRO A 189 -31.39 -29.13 23.38
C PRO A 189 -30.15 -28.71 24.18
N GLN A 190 -29.77 -27.46 24.02
CA GLN A 190 -28.65 -26.92 24.81
C GLN A 190 -29.05 -26.58 26.24
N ASP A 191 -28.15 -26.80 27.20
CA ASP A 191 -28.33 -26.40 28.58
C ASP A 191 -28.09 -24.88 28.74
N GLU A 192 -29.17 -24.10 28.71
CA GLU A 192 -29.12 -22.63 28.79
C GLU A 192 -28.47 -22.12 30.08
N SER A 193 -28.42 -22.92 31.17
CA SER A 193 -27.75 -22.53 32.45
C SER A 193 -26.22 -22.42 32.29
N LYS A 194 -25.66 -23.11 31.30
CA LYS A 194 -24.22 -23.09 30.99
C LYS A 194 -23.86 -22.19 29.79
N ALA A 195 -24.86 -21.57 29.16
CA ALA A 195 -24.67 -20.80 27.95
C ALA A 195 -24.14 -19.40 28.27
N PHE A 196 -23.14 -18.98 27.49
CA PHE A 196 -22.69 -17.58 27.42
C PHE A 196 -22.20 -17.23 26.03
N THR A 197 -22.24 -15.93 25.72
CA THR A 197 -21.91 -15.41 24.38
C THR A 197 -20.70 -14.51 24.46
N MET A 198 -19.81 -14.64 23.45
CA MET A 198 -18.61 -13.82 23.31
C MET A 198 -18.74 -12.88 22.11
N GLY A 199 -18.20 -11.66 22.27
CA GLY A 199 -18.18 -10.65 21.23
C GLY A 199 -17.05 -10.86 20.21
N GLY A 200 -17.06 -10.04 19.15
CA GLY A 200 -15.92 -9.91 18.23
C GLY A 200 -14.71 -9.29 18.93
N ARG A 201 -13.53 -9.41 18.31
CA ARG A 201 -12.30 -8.80 18.79
C ARG A 201 -11.78 -7.81 17.74
N THR A 202 -11.09 -6.78 18.22
CA THR A 202 -10.41 -5.75 17.41
C THR A 202 -8.90 -5.79 17.68
N PRO A 203 -8.05 -5.20 16.84
CA PRO A 203 -6.61 -5.09 17.13
C PRO A 203 -6.30 -4.44 18.49
N ALA A 204 -7.13 -3.50 18.96
CA ALA A 204 -6.96 -2.84 20.25
C ALA A 204 -7.05 -3.81 21.44
N ASP A 205 -7.81 -4.89 21.30
CA ASP A 205 -7.93 -5.94 22.33
C ASP A 205 -6.64 -6.76 22.54
N GLY A 206 -5.62 -6.54 21.69
CA GLY A 206 -4.28 -7.09 21.84
C GLY A 206 -3.38 -6.31 22.80
N GLN A 207 -3.82 -5.20 23.37
CA GLN A 207 -3.01 -4.43 24.32
C GLN A 207 -2.75 -5.23 25.59
N ILE A 208 -1.46 -5.40 25.93
CA ILE A 208 -1.04 -6.14 27.12
C ILE A 208 -1.28 -5.28 28.37
N ASP A 209 -2.02 -5.83 29.31
CA ASP A 209 -2.14 -5.34 30.66
C ASP A 209 -1.19 -6.13 31.60
N TRP A 210 -0.03 -5.56 31.87
CA TRP A 210 0.99 -6.18 32.72
C TRP A 210 0.55 -6.35 34.18
N THR A 211 -0.56 -5.73 34.61
CA THR A 211 -1.09 -5.93 35.99
C THR A 211 -1.76 -7.29 36.17
N LYS A 212 -2.03 -7.99 35.08
CA LYS A 212 -2.59 -9.34 35.06
C LYS A 212 -1.53 -10.39 35.46
N PRO A 213 -1.98 -11.58 35.90
CA PRO A 213 -1.10 -12.72 36.09
C PRO A 213 -0.34 -13.11 34.79
N ALA A 214 0.82 -13.71 34.96
CA ALA A 214 1.68 -14.09 33.83
C ALA A 214 1.00 -15.06 32.84
N ASP A 215 0.20 -15.99 33.35
CA ASP A 215 -0.57 -16.94 32.56
C ASP A 215 -1.69 -16.26 31.73
N GLU A 216 -2.37 -15.24 32.29
CA GLU A 216 -3.38 -14.47 31.55
C GLU A 216 -2.71 -13.67 30.41
N VAL A 217 -1.56 -13.03 30.66
CA VAL A 217 -0.81 -12.31 29.64
C VAL A 217 -0.29 -13.27 28.57
N HIS A 218 0.25 -14.43 28.96
CA HIS A 218 0.68 -15.48 28.03
C HIS A 218 -0.48 -15.95 27.14
N ASN A 219 -1.63 -16.20 27.76
CA ASN A 219 -2.85 -16.61 27.06
C ASN A 219 -3.32 -15.56 26.03
N LEU A 220 -3.27 -14.27 26.39
CA LEU A 220 -3.56 -13.19 25.45
C LEU A 220 -2.59 -13.23 24.26
N VAL A 221 -1.27 -13.32 24.51
CA VAL A 221 -0.25 -13.34 23.45
C VAL A 221 -0.51 -14.48 22.47
N ARG A 222 -0.66 -15.72 22.93
CA ARG A 222 -0.89 -16.87 22.07
C ARG A 222 -2.25 -16.86 21.37
N ALA A 223 -3.26 -16.20 21.96
CA ALA A 223 -4.60 -16.07 21.37
C ALA A 223 -4.65 -15.10 20.18
N VAL A 224 -3.71 -14.17 20.08
CA VAL A 224 -3.68 -13.15 19.01
C VAL A 224 -2.36 -13.14 18.23
N ALA A 225 -1.49 -14.15 18.43
CA ALA A 225 -0.24 -14.31 17.70
C ALA A 225 -0.49 -14.42 16.18
N HIS A 226 0.56 -14.14 15.41
CA HIS A 226 0.50 -14.21 13.94
C HIS A 226 -0.25 -15.47 13.45
N PRO A 227 -1.15 -15.35 12.46
CA PRO A 227 -1.42 -14.20 11.56
C PRO A 227 -2.45 -13.18 12.05
N TRP A 228 -2.92 -13.27 13.29
CA TRP A 228 -3.75 -12.20 13.88
C TRP A 228 -2.90 -10.95 14.16
N PRO A 229 -3.54 -9.80 14.46
CA PRO A 229 -2.85 -8.52 14.65
C PRO A 229 -1.78 -8.48 15.76
N GLY A 230 -1.75 -9.45 16.66
CA GLY A 230 -0.75 -9.57 17.70
C GLY A 230 -1.09 -8.90 19.03
N ALA A 231 -0.43 -9.36 20.10
CA ALA A 231 -0.39 -8.65 21.36
C ALA A 231 0.65 -7.53 21.30
N PHE A 232 0.40 -6.40 21.98
CA PHE A 232 1.31 -5.27 21.96
C PHE A 232 1.42 -4.56 23.30
N THR A 233 2.55 -3.89 23.48
CA THR A 233 2.83 -3.02 24.60
C THR A 233 3.66 -1.81 24.14
N HIS A 234 4.00 -0.91 25.07
CA HIS A 234 4.83 0.24 24.77
C HIS A 234 6.10 0.25 25.60
N ALA A 235 7.22 0.57 24.97
CA ALA A 235 8.49 0.89 25.56
C ALA A 235 8.70 2.42 25.43
N GLY A 236 8.31 3.17 26.44
CA GLY A 236 8.21 4.62 26.34
C GLY A 236 7.16 5.03 25.27
N ALA A 237 7.60 5.77 24.25
CA ALA A 237 6.72 6.19 23.13
C ALA A 237 6.64 5.16 22.00
N ARG A 238 7.51 4.15 21.96
CA ARG A 238 7.54 3.14 20.88
C ARG A 238 6.64 1.96 21.21
N GLN A 239 5.75 1.63 20.30
CA GLN A 239 4.95 0.41 20.39
C GLN A 239 5.75 -0.78 19.87
N MET A 240 5.62 -1.90 20.57
CA MET A 240 6.20 -3.18 20.17
C MET A 240 5.16 -4.29 20.20
N MET A 241 5.20 -5.18 19.24
CA MET A 241 4.43 -6.42 19.20
C MET A 241 5.14 -7.49 20.00
N VAL A 242 4.38 -8.34 20.69
CA VAL A 242 4.85 -9.52 21.40
C VAL A 242 4.20 -10.73 20.76
N TRP A 243 5.03 -11.56 20.11
CA TRP A 243 4.53 -12.70 19.32
C TRP A 243 4.54 -14.01 20.07
N ARG A 244 5.56 -14.23 20.92
CA ARG A 244 5.70 -15.45 21.73
C ARG A 244 6.27 -15.12 23.10
N THR A 245 5.76 -15.82 24.11
CA THR A 245 6.22 -15.73 25.49
C THR A 245 6.31 -17.13 26.11
N LYS A 246 7.02 -17.24 27.21
CA LYS A 246 6.95 -18.39 28.12
C LYS A 246 7.03 -17.93 29.58
N GLY A 247 6.55 -18.75 30.51
CA GLY A 247 6.70 -18.48 31.95
C GLY A 247 8.16 -18.33 32.36
N ALA A 248 8.46 -17.38 33.25
CA ALA A 248 9.78 -17.12 33.79
C ALA A 248 9.70 -16.91 35.28
N GLN A 249 10.84 -17.12 35.95
CA GLN A 249 10.98 -16.81 37.38
C GLN A 249 11.34 -15.32 37.56
N GLY A 250 10.78 -14.70 38.57
CA GLY A 250 11.10 -13.32 38.91
C GLY A 250 9.92 -12.59 39.54
N THR A 251 10.23 -11.54 40.30
CA THR A 251 9.24 -10.67 40.95
C THR A 251 9.65 -9.22 40.75
N GLY A 252 8.69 -8.36 40.48
CA GLY A 252 8.91 -6.92 40.24
C GLY A 252 7.57 -6.20 40.15
N LYS A 253 7.60 -4.91 39.86
CA LYS A 253 6.39 -4.13 39.57
C LYS A 253 5.83 -4.55 38.21
N PRO A 254 4.49 -4.61 38.03
CA PRO A 254 3.91 -4.95 36.74
C PRO A 254 4.48 -4.11 35.58
N GLY A 255 4.96 -4.78 34.54
CA GLY A 255 5.62 -4.20 33.38
C GLY A 255 7.12 -3.91 33.57
N GLU A 256 7.70 -4.11 34.76
CA GLU A 256 9.12 -3.91 35.01
C GLU A 256 9.98 -4.95 34.29
N ILE A 257 11.00 -4.50 33.57
CA ILE A 257 11.96 -5.37 32.91
C ILE A 257 12.94 -5.89 33.99
N LEU A 258 12.95 -7.21 34.18
CA LEU A 258 13.80 -7.89 35.14
C LEU A 258 15.17 -8.25 34.55
N SER A 259 15.20 -8.59 33.26
CA SER A 259 16.40 -8.91 32.50
C SER A 259 16.20 -8.51 31.03
N SER A 260 17.30 -8.14 30.35
CA SER A 260 17.30 -7.80 28.93
C SER A 260 17.74 -8.97 28.04
N ASP A 261 18.51 -9.93 28.60
CA ASP A 261 18.95 -11.15 27.92
C ASP A 261 18.98 -12.32 28.94
N PRO A 262 17.99 -13.22 28.87
CA PRO A 262 16.75 -13.15 28.12
C PRO A 262 15.86 -11.97 28.53
N LEU A 263 14.99 -11.47 27.63
CA LEU A 263 14.07 -10.38 27.95
C LEU A 263 12.93 -10.88 28.84
N VAL A 264 13.03 -10.59 30.14
CA VAL A 264 12.04 -11.00 31.16
C VAL A 264 11.32 -9.79 31.72
N VAL A 265 9.99 -9.87 31.79
CA VAL A 265 9.10 -8.80 32.26
C VAL A 265 8.23 -9.31 33.40
N ALA A 266 8.14 -8.53 34.48
CA ALA A 266 7.28 -8.83 35.62
C ALA A 266 5.80 -8.59 35.27
N CYS A 267 4.95 -9.47 35.72
CA CYS A 267 3.49 -9.39 35.66
C CYS A 267 2.88 -9.06 37.01
N GLY A 268 1.56 -8.95 37.09
CA GLY A 268 0.84 -8.78 38.38
C GLY A 268 1.17 -9.89 39.37
N THR A 269 1.30 -11.11 38.86
CA THR A 269 1.85 -12.28 39.56
C THR A 269 2.75 -13.05 38.61
N GLY A 270 3.98 -13.39 39.02
CA GLY A 270 4.96 -14.09 38.19
C GLY A 270 5.62 -13.18 37.16
N ALA A 271 6.31 -13.79 36.24
CA ALA A 271 7.01 -13.08 35.14
C ALA A 271 6.93 -13.87 33.82
N LEU A 272 7.15 -13.20 32.73
CA LEU A 272 7.22 -13.77 31.38
C LEU A 272 8.53 -13.44 30.69
N GLU A 273 9.12 -14.42 30.05
CA GLU A 273 10.13 -14.21 29.03
C GLU A 273 9.46 -13.93 27.69
N ILE A 274 9.82 -12.84 27.05
CA ILE A 274 9.45 -12.53 25.65
C ILE A 274 10.45 -13.28 24.76
N LEU A 275 9.96 -14.29 24.05
CA LEU A 275 10.78 -15.09 23.15
C LEU A 275 10.95 -14.40 21.79
N GLU A 276 9.87 -13.83 21.27
CA GLU A 276 9.80 -13.20 19.98
C GLU A 276 8.94 -11.94 20.01
N GLY A 277 9.39 -10.90 19.34
CA GLY A 277 8.67 -9.64 19.24
C GLY A 277 9.16 -8.80 18.07
N GLN A 278 8.58 -7.61 17.94
CA GLN A 278 8.85 -6.72 16.82
C GLN A 278 8.49 -5.28 17.20
N PRO A 279 9.37 -4.28 17.01
CA PRO A 279 8.90 -2.89 16.99
C PRO A 279 7.86 -2.73 15.88
N VAL A 280 6.87 -1.86 16.04
CA VAL A 280 5.83 -1.66 15.00
C VAL A 280 6.45 -1.27 13.66
N ASP A 281 7.55 -0.53 13.70
CA ASP A 281 8.32 -0.04 12.55
C ASP A 281 9.62 -0.82 12.29
N GLY A 282 9.78 -2.00 12.91
CA GLY A 282 10.99 -2.83 12.85
C GLY A 282 10.76 -4.24 12.33
N VAL A 283 11.76 -5.09 12.46
CA VAL A 283 11.72 -6.49 12.02
C VAL A 283 11.37 -7.43 13.18
N TRP A 284 10.84 -8.60 12.84
CA TRP A 284 10.62 -9.70 13.77
C TRP A 284 11.97 -10.21 14.29
N SER A 285 12.12 -10.31 15.59
CA SER A 285 13.37 -10.65 16.24
C SER A 285 13.16 -11.42 17.55
N THR A 286 14.25 -12.00 18.07
CA THR A 286 14.24 -12.60 19.41
C THR A 286 14.05 -11.53 20.49
N GLY A 287 13.63 -11.93 21.69
CA GLY A 287 13.47 -11.00 22.82
C GLY A 287 14.75 -10.24 23.16
N ALA A 288 15.90 -10.92 23.15
CA ALA A 288 17.20 -10.27 23.38
C ALA A 288 17.58 -9.23 22.32
N GLN A 289 17.35 -9.55 21.03
CA GLN A 289 17.57 -8.60 19.94
C GLN A 289 16.61 -7.41 20.01
N LEU A 290 15.34 -7.67 20.31
CA LEU A 290 14.34 -6.64 20.55
C LEU A 290 14.72 -5.71 21.71
N ALA A 291 15.23 -6.29 22.82
CA ALA A 291 15.71 -5.51 23.97
C ALA A 291 16.87 -4.60 23.59
N LYS A 292 17.82 -5.08 22.78
CA LYS A 292 18.95 -4.30 22.27
C LYS A 292 18.49 -3.17 21.34
N GLU A 293 17.60 -3.47 20.39
CA GLU A 293 17.08 -2.49 19.42
C GLU A 293 16.28 -1.36 20.07
N LEU A 294 15.47 -1.70 21.08
CA LEU A 294 14.67 -0.74 21.82
C LEU A 294 15.38 -0.14 23.04
N ASN A 295 16.64 -0.54 23.29
CA ASN A 295 17.44 -0.17 24.46
C ASN A 295 16.69 -0.42 25.79
N LEU A 296 16.12 -1.62 25.90
CA LEU A 296 15.36 -2.04 27.09
C LEU A 296 16.31 -2.52 28.18
N LEU A 297 16.37 -1.77 29.26
CA LEU A 297 17.25 -2.08 30.40
C LEU A 297 16.46 -2.55 31.62
N PRO A 298 17.06 -3.34 32.51
CA PRO A 298 16.44 -3.70 33.79
C PRO A 298 15.95 -2.48 34.56
N LYS A 299 14.83 -2.60 35.25
CA LYS A 299 14.08 -1.55 35.96
C LYS A 299 13.30 -0.57 35.07
N MET A 300 13.48 -0.58 33.74
CA MET A 300 12.56 0.11 32.82
C MET A 300 11.19 -0.54 32.88
N LYS A 301 10.14 0.22 32.50
CA LYS A 301 8.76 -0.24 32.55
C LYS A 301 8.12 -0.24 31.17
N LEU A 302 7.56 -1.39 30.79
CA LEU A 302 6.65 -1.53 29.66
C LEU A 302 5.21 -1.20 30.09
N GLY A 303 4.38 -0.72 29.16
CA GLY A 303 2.97 -0.45 29.45
C GLY A 303 2.33 0.56 28.50
N SER A 304 1.63 1.56 29.05
CA SER A 304 1.01 2.63 28.27
C SER A 304 2.04 3.59 27.68
N PRO A 305 1.76 4.21 26.53
CA PRO A 305 2.69 5.14 25.90
C PRO A 305 2.99 6.32 26.85
N ALA A 306 4.27 6.59 27.05
CA ALA A 306 4.70 7.81 27.73
C ALA A 306 4.35 9.03 26.85
N LYS A 307 3.89 10.13 27.44
CA LYS A 307 3.74 11.40 26.71
C LYS A 307 5.14 11.81 26.21
N SER A 308 5.38 11.66 24.89
CA SER A 308 6.63 12.12 24.29
C SER A 308 6.67 13.64 24.29
N THR A 309 7.69 14.21 24.89
CA THR A 309 8.02 15.66 24.78
C THR A 309 8.90 15.93 23.55
N ARG A 310 9.45 14.91 22.90
CA ARG A 310 10.20 15.05 21.64
C ARG A 310 9.23 15.13 20.46
N LYS A 311 9.45 16.09 19.56
CA LYS A 311 8.75 16.17 18.27
C LYS A 311 9.00 14.84 17.53
N LYS A 312 7.94 14.16 17.10
CA LYS A 312 8.05 12.86 16.40
C LYS A 312 8.80 13.07 15.08
N THR A 313 9.82 12.29 14.81
CA THR A 313 10.47 12.27 13.48
C THR A 313 9.48 11.73 12.45
N VAL A 314 9.25 12.49 11.39
CA VAL A 314 8.39 12.11 10.26
C VAL A 314 9.21 11.33 9.25
N LYS A 315 8.76 10.14 8.91
CA LYS A 315 9.41 9.25 7.92
C LYS A 315 8.70 9.37 6.59
N VAL A 316 9.44 9.71 5.55
CA VAL A 316 8.92 9.88 4.19
C VAL A 316 9.48 8.78 3.29
N LEU A 317 8.60 8.02 2.64
CA LEU A 317 8.98 7.04 1.62
C LEU A 317 8.87 7.68 0.23
N ILE A 318 9.96 7.65 -0.54
CA ILE A 318 9.99 8.12 -1.92
C ILE A 318 10.42 6.96 -2.82
N LEU A 319 9.51 6.45 -3.63
CA LEU A 319 9.79 5.49 -4.70
C LEU A 319 10.09 6.26 -5.97
N GLY A 320 11.23 6.01 -6.62
CA GLY A 320 11.74 6.87 -7.68
C GLY A 320 12.56 8.05 -7.13
N VAL A 321 13.30 7.81 -6.04
CA VAL A 321 14.01 8.85 -5.28
C VAL A 321 15.20 9.46 -6.03
N ASN A 322 15.80 8.74 -6.98
CA ASN A 322 16.89 9.22 -7.84
C ASN A 322 16.40 10.06 -9.04
N GLY A 323 15.09 10.06 -9.29
CA GLY A 323 14.48 10.87 -10.34
C GLY A 323 14.62 12.38 -10.09
N PHE A 324 14.29 13.18 -11.10
CA PHE A 324 14.36 14.64 -11.05
C PHE A 324 13.66 15.25 -9.82
N ILE A 325 12.40 14.91 -9.60
CA ILE A 325 11.63 15.40 -8.43
C ILE A 325 12.15 14.77 -7.14
N GLY A 326 12.38 13.45 -7.16
CA GLY A 326 12.76 12.68 -5.96
C GLY A 326 14.07 13.17 -5.32
N SER A 327 15.09 13.42 -6.13
CA SER A 327 16.39 13.88 -5.65
C SER A 327 16.35 15.29 -5.04
N HIS A 328 15.72 16.25 -5.73
CA HIS A 328 15.56 17.62 -5.21
C HIS A 328 14.65 17.67 -3.96
N LEU A 329 13.57 16.90 -3.95
CA LEU A 329 12.67 16.84 -2.79
C LEU A 329 13.37 16.22 -1.56
N SER A 330 14.17 15.18 -1.76
CA SER A 330 14.95 14.58 -0.67
C SER A 330 15.92 15.57 -0.03
N GLU A 331 16.65 16.35 -0.85
CA GLU A 331 17.50 17.44 -0.37
C GLU A 331 16.70 18.48 0.43
N ARG A 332 15.51 18.85 -0.06
CA ARG A 332 14.66 19.84 0.61
C ARG A 332 14.13 19.32 1.94
N ILE A 333 13.64 18.08 1.99
CA ILE A 333 13.11 17.44 3.20
C ILE A 333 14.19 17.36 4.28
N LEU A 334 15.40 16.95 3.92
CA LEU A 334 16.50 16.72 4.89
C LEU A 334 17.10 18.00 5.48
N ARG A 335 16.72 19.18 4.99
CA ARG A 335 17.02 20.47 5.66
C ARG A 335 16.29 20.60 7.00
N ASP A 336 15.18 19.88 7.19
CA ASP A 336 14.46 19.83 8.47
C ASP A 336 14.91 18.60 9.28
N GLU A 337 15.39 18.83 10.51
CA GLU A 337 15.93 17.78 11.39
C GLU A 337 14.89 16.77 11.88
N ASN A 338 13.60 17.11 11.75
CA ASN A 338 12.51 16.24 12.17
C ASN A 338 12.10 15.22 11.11
N TYR A 339 12.80 15.14 9.97
CA TYR A 339 12.44 14.24 8.87
C TYR A 339 13.55 13.24 8.55
N GLU A 340 13.12 12.04 8.15
CA GLU A 340 13.95 10.99 7.54
C GLU A 340 13.37 10.61 6.19
N VAL A 341 14.22 10.31 5.21
CA VAL A 341 13.82 9.86 3.88
C VAL A 341 14.24 8.40 3.68
N TYR A 342 13.29 7.58 3.25
CA TYR A 342 13.51 6.21 2.78
C TYR A 342 13.26 6.20 1.28
N GLY A 343 14.20 5.68 0.49
CA GLY A 343 14.12 5.74 -0.97
C GLY A 343 14.50 4.44 -1.65
N MET A 344 13.84 4.15 -2.78
CA MET A 344 14.23 3.10 -3.70
C MET A 344 14.25 3.65 -5.12
N ASP A 345 15.28 3.29 -5.87
CA ASP A 345 15.42 3.56 -7.30
C ASP A 345 16.38 2.57 -7.95
N LEU A 346 16.47 2.58 -9.28
CA LEU A 346 17.33 1.68 -10.05
C LEU A 346 18.83 2.03 -10.00
N ASN A 347 19.18 3.24 -9.62
CA ASN A 347 20.57 3.72 -9.49
C ASN A 347 20.65 4.97 -8.60
N THR A 348 21.83 5.59 -8.49
CA THR A 348 22.12 6.73 -7.59
C THR A 348 22.64 7.98 -8.31
N ASP A 349 22.54 8.07 -9.63
CA ASP A 349 23.26 9.07 -10.45
C ASP A 349 22.96 10.53 -10.06
N ASN A 350 21.71 10.82 -9.64
CA ASN A 350 21.28 12.15 -9.22
C ASN A 350 21.30 12.38 -7.70
N LEU A 351 21.65 11.36 -6.88
CA LEU A 351 21.64 11.48 -5.42
C LEU A 351 22.89 12.13 -4.84
N GLY A 352 24.03 12.03 -5.55
CA GLY A 352 25.28 12.66 -5.12
C GLY A 352 25.64 12.28 -3.67
N THR A 353 25.86 13.29 -2.83
CA THR A 353 26.22 13.13 -1.41
C THR A 353 25.04 12.76 -0.50
N LEU A 354 23.80 12.73 -1.03
CA LEU A 354 22.63 12.32 -0.24
C LEU A 354 22.76 10.88 0.28
N VAL A 355 23.41 9.98 -0.47
CA VAL A 355 23.58 8.58 -0.08
C VAL A 355 24.35 8.41 1.24
N ASP A 356 25.20 9.36 1.60
CA ASP A 356 25.98 9.36 2.83
C ASP A 356 25.28 10.11 3.98
N HIS A 357 24.13 10.70 3.75
CA HIS A 357 23.41 11.47 4.76
C HIS A 357 22.76 10.56 5.81
N PRO A 358 22.99 10.75 7.13
CA PRO A 358 22.58 9.82 8.18
C PRO A 358 21.05 9.62 8.31
N ARG A 359 20.25 10.53 7.76
CA ARG A 359 18.77 10.47 7.75
C ARG A 359 18.21 10.12 6.36
N PHE A 360 19.06 9.69 5.42
CA PHE A 360 18.69 9.21 4.10
C PHE A 360 19.00 7.72 3.99
N HIS A 361 17.97 6.91 3.74
CA HIS A 361 18.07 5.45 3.69
C HIS A 361 17.72 4.97 2.30
N PHE A 362 18.74 4.67 1.50
CA PHE A 362 18.60 4.27 0.10
C PHE A 362 18.75 2.76 -0.08
N VAL A 363 17.93 2.19 -0.96
CA VAL A 363 18.10 0.84 -1.48
C VAL A 363 17.94 0.87 -3.00
N GLU A 364 18.92 0.29 -3.70
CA GLU A 364 18.84 0.08 -5.15
C GLU A 364 17.90 -1.09 -5.46
N GLY A 365 16.91 -0.87 -6.32
CA GLY A 365 15.94 -1.90 -6.67
C GLY A 365 14.78 -1.43 -7.56
N ASP A 366 14.12 -2.41 -8.18
CA ASP A 366 12.90 -2.19 -8.97
C ASP A 366 11.67 -2.47 -8.09
N ILE A 367 10.74 -1.54 -8.03
CA ILE A 367 9.51 -1.63 -7.22
C ILE A 367 8.61 -2.80 -7.63
N SER A 368 8.64 -3.22 -8.89
CA SER A 368 7.84 -4.32 -9.41
C SER A 368 8.30 -5.68 -8.90
N ILE A 369 9.58 -5.79 -8.50
CA ILE A 369 10.22 -7.00 -7.97
C ILE A 369 10.29 -6.95 -6.44
N ASN A 370 10.63 -5.78 -5.87
CA ASN A 370 10.86 -5.62 -4.41
C ASN A 370 9.56 -5.27 -3.65
N ARG A 371 8.48 -5.97 -3.92
CA ARG A 371 7.13 -5.68 -3.38
C ARG A 371 7.08 -5.73 -1.86
N GLU A 372 7.74 -6.70 -1.25
CA GLU A 372 7.82 -6.88 0.20
C GLU A 372 8.58 -5.72 0.87
N TRP A 373 9.64 -5.23 0.23
CA TRP A 373 10.36 -4.05 0.71
C TRP A 373 9.47 -2.80 0.65
N VAL A 374 8.74 -2.62 -0.45
CA VAL A 374 7.80 -1.51 -0.64
C VAL A 374 6.69 -1.55 0.42
N GLU A 375 6.02 -2.70 0.59
CA GLU A 375 4.96 -2.89 1.59
C GLU A 375 5.48 -2.61 3.01
N PHE A 376 6.66 -3.15 3.35
CA PHE A 376 7.31 -2.93 4.65
C PHE A 376 7.55 -1.44 4.91
N HIS A 377 8.06 -0.69 3.91
CA HIS A 377 8.36 0.72 4.08
C HIS A 377 7.12 1.61 4.01
N VAL A 378 6.10 1.26 3.24
CA VAL A 378 4.79 1.91 3.34
C VAL A 378 4.24 1.79 4.77
N ARG A 379 4.32 0.61 5.37
CA ARG A 379 3.90 0.40 6.76
C ARG A 379 4.76 1.19 7.76
N LYS A 380 6.06 1.33 7.51
CA LYS A 380 7.04 2.01 8.38
C LYS A 380 6.94 3.54 8.33
N CYS A 381 6.69 4.12 7.15
CA CYS A 381 6.71 5.56 6.92
C CYS A 381 5.37 6.23 7.23
N ASP A 382 5.40 7.54 7.45
CA ASP A 382 4.21 8.36 7.74
C ASP A 382 3.61 8.93 6.44
N VAL A 383 4.45 9.28 5.46
CA VAL A 383 4.08 9.86 4.16
C VAL A 383 4.72 9.03 3.04
N VAL A 384 3.97 8.76 1.98
CA VAL A 384 4.42 7.95 0.83
C VAL A 384 4.27 8.74 -0.46
N LEU A 385 5.36 8.82 -1.24
CA LEU A 385 5.42 9.44 -2.56
C LEU A 385 5.86 8.41 -3.61
N PRO A 386 4.95 7.80 -4.37
CA PRO A 386 5.30 6.90 -5.47
C PRO A 386 5.58 7.72 -6.76
N LEU A 387 6.82 8.21 -6.91
CA LEU A 387 7.24 9.05 -8.04
C LEU A 387 7.65 8.25 -9.27
N VAL A 388 7.64 6.92 -9.20
CA VAL A 388 8.01 6.05 -10.33
C VAL A 388 6.98 6.17 -11.44
N ALA A 389 7.43 6.62 -12.62
CA ALA A 389 6.58 6.78 -13.81
C ALA A 389 7.41 6.82 -15.07
N ILE A 390 6.83 6.41 -16.19
CA ILE A 390 7.36 6.66 -17.54
C ILE A 390 6.70 7.94 -18.06
N ALA A 391 7.41 9.05 -17.99
CA ALA A 391 6.88 10.38 -18.33
C ALA A 391 7.47 10.93 -19.64
N THR A 392 7.85 10.06 -20.58
CA THR A 392 8.47 10.43 -21.85
C THR A 392 7.51 10.15 -23.01
N PRO A 393 7.09 11.18 -23.79
CA PRO A 393 6.05 11.04 -24.82
C PRO A 393 6.31 9.98 -25.88
N ILE A 394 7.56 9.73 -26.25
CA ILE A 394 7.92 8.70 -27.23
C ILE A 394 7.59 7.29 -26.73
N GLU A 395 7.71 7.04 -25.41
CA GLU A 395 7.40 5.77 -24.80
C GLU A 395 5.89 5.50 -24.78
N TYR A 396 5.05 6.53 -24.72
CA TYR A 396 3.59 6.36 -24.77
C TYR A 396 3.12 5.73 -26.08
N VAL A 397 3.88 5.98 -27.17
CA VAL A 397 3.59 5.44 -28.50
C VAL A 397 4.30 4.12 -28.74
N ARG A 398 5.56 3.97 -28.29
CA ARG A 398 6.38 2.77 -28.51
C ARG A 398 6.04 1.62 -27.59
N ASN A 399 5.84 1.91 -26.30
CA ASN A 399 5.67 0.92 -25.24
C ASN A 399 4.44 1.20 -24.35
N PRO A 400 3.22 1.35 -24.92
CA PRO A 400 2.04 1.80 -24.17
C PRO A 400 1.64 0.87 -23.04
N LEU A 401 1.81 -0.44 -23.18
CA LEU A 401 1.50 -1.41 -22.12
C LEU A 401 2.45 -1.25 -20.94
N ARG A 402 3.74 -1.06 -21.17
CA ARG A 402 4.72 -0.82 -20.11
C ARG A 402 4.42 0.47 -19.34
N VAL A 403 3.95 1.52 -20.02
CA VAL A 403 3.49 2.75 -19.40
C VAL A 403 2.30 2.47 -18.48
N PHE A 404 1.30 1.73 -18.95
CA PHE A 404 0.14 1.35 -18.14
C PHE A 404 0.52 0.50 -16.91
N GLU A 405 1.31 -0.56 -17.11
CA GLU A 405 1.76 -1.46 -16.04
C GLU A 405 2.48 -0.70 -14.91
N LEU A 406 3.44 0.17 -15.27
CA LEU A 406 4.21 0.90 -14.27
C LEU A 406 3.41 2.07 -13.66
N ASP A 407 2.80 2.92 -14.50
CA ASP A 407 2.15 4.16 -14.04
C ASP A 407 0.81 3.90 -13.35
N PHE A 408 0.13 2.79 -13.66
CA PHE A 408 -1.14 2.45 -13.05
C PHE A 408 -1.06 1.22 -12.12
N GLU A 409 -0.71 0.04 -12.65
CA GLU A 409 -0.84 -1.20 -11.87
C GLU A 409 0.12 -1.27 -10.66
N GLU A 410 1.41 -0.97 -10.86
CA GLU A 410 2.36 -1.00 -9.75
C GLU A 410 2.07 0.13 -8.74
N ASN A 411 1.75 1.34 -9.20
CA ASN A 411 1.37 2.43 -8.31
C ASN A 411 0.05 2.15 -7.58
N LEU A 412 -0.92 1.45 -8.19
CA LEU A 412 -2.17 1.07 -7.52
C LEU A 412 -1.92 0.14 -6.32
N ARG A 413 -0.89 -0.72 -6.38
CA ARG A 413 -0.49 -1.55 -5.23
C ARG A 413 -0.04 -0.68 -4.08
N VAL A 414 0.83 0.30 -4.35
CA VAL A 414 1.31 1.24 -3.32
C VAL A 414 0.14 2.02 -2.70
N VAL A 415 -0.81 2.49 -3.53
CA VAL A 415 -2.02 3.18 -3.05
C VAL A 415 -2.84 2.27 -2.13
N ARG A 416 -3.04 1.00 -2.51
CA ARG A 416 -3.75 0.00 -1.68
C ARG A 416 -3.04 -0.27 -0.36
N ASP A 417 -1.72 -0.31 -0.35
CA ASP A 417 -0.94 -0.45 0.88
C ASP A 417 -1.07 0.79 1.78
N CYS A 418 -1.10 2.00 1.21
CA CYS A 418 -1.39 3.22 1.97
C CYS A 418 -2.78 3.16 2.64
N VAL A 419 -3.80 2.67 1.93
CA VAL A 419 -5.14 2.45 2.50
C VAL A 419 -5.09 1.40 3.61
N ARG A 420 -4.43 0.27 3.36
CA ARG A 420 -4.31 -0.86 4.30
C ARG A 420 -3.65 -0.46 5.62
N TYR A 421 -2.59 0.34 5.54
CA TYR A 421 -1.80 0.75 6.70
C TYR A 421 -2.12 2.15 7.21
N ASN A 422 -3.18 2.77 6.68
CA ASN A 422 -3.63 4.14 7.04
C ASN A 422 -2.48 5.16 6.95
N LYS A 423 -1.80 5.21 5.80
CA LYS A 423 -0.69 6.11 5.52
C LYS A 423 -1.12 7.26 4.63
N ARG A 424 -0.48 8.42 4.82
CA ARG A 424 -0.73 9.57 3.97
C ARG A 424 -0.03 9.40 2.63
N LEU A 425 -0.76 9.61 1.55
CA LEU A 425 -0.29 9.51 0.17
C LEU A 425 -0.13 10.90 -0.44
N VAL A 426 1.03 11.21 -1.02
CA VAL A 426 1.23 12.37 -1.90
C VAL A 426 1.53 11.86 -3.30
N PHE A 427 0.55 11.92 -4.18
CA PHE A 427 0.61 11.23 -5.48
C PHE A 427 0.94 12.18 -6.62
N PRO A 428 1.94 11.82 -7.47
CA PRO A 428 2.29 12.56 -8.68
C PRO A 428 1.24 12.30 -9.78
N SER A 429 0.27 13.18 -9.89
CA SER A 429 -0.55 13.31 -11.08
C SER A 429 0.25 14.07 -12.16
N THR A 430 -0.39 14.70 -13.11
CA THR A 430 0.26 15.41 -14.21
C THR A 430 -0.67 16.45 -14.80
N SER A 431 -0.12 17.53 -15.38
CA SER A 431 -0.90 18.45 -16.20
C SER A 431 -1.51 17.79 -17.46
N GLU A 432 -1.03 16.61 -17.84
CA GLU A 432 -1.56 15.85 -18.97
C GLU A 432 -2.95 15.25 -18.73
N VAL A 433 -3.41 15.18 -17.47
CA VAL A 433 -4.77 14.71 -17.17
C VAL A 433 -5.86 15.61 -17.76
N TYR A 434 -5.57 16.89 -17.99
CA TYR A 434 -6.50 17.79 -18.66
C TYR A 434 -6.67 17.48 -20.16
N GLY A 435 -5.65 16.86 -20.78
CA GLY A 435 -5.71 16.41 -22.16
C GLY A 435 -6.03 17.53 -23.14
N MET A 436 -7.12 17.39 -23.88
CA MET A 436 -7.61 18.35 -24.88
C MET A 436 -8.60 19.37 -24.27
N CYS A 437 -8.46 19.69 -22.99
CA CYS A 437 -9.22 20.76 -22.37
C CYS A 437 -9.03 22.09 -23.10
N THR A 438 -10.09 22.85 -23.29
CA THR A 438 -10.10 24.12 -24.01
C THR A 438 -10.19 25.36 -23.11
N ASP A 439 -10.17 25.17 -21.78
CA ASP A 439 -10.20 26.27 -20.84
C ASP A 439 -8.92 27.12 -20.97
N ASP A 440 -9.04 28.43 -20.80
CA ASP A 440 -7.90 29.35 -20.84
C ASP A 440 -6.86 29.05 -19.74
N ARG A 441 -7.34 28.71 -18.54
CA ARG A 441 -6.53 28.22 -17.42
C ARG A 441 -7.11 26.92 -16.87
N PHE A 442 -6.28 25.91 -16.77
CA PHE A 442 -6.67 24.60 -16.26
C PHE A 442 -6.83 24.65 -14.74
N ASP A 443 -8.05 24.43 -14.27
CA ASP A 443 -8.43 24.49 -12.87
C ASP A 443 -8.68 23.08 -12.31
N GLU A 444 -8.20 22.82 -11.09
CA GLU A 444 -8.24 21.49 -10.48
C GLU A 444 -9.66 20.99 -10.25
N ASP A 445 -10.60 21.89 -9.95
CA ASP A 445 -11.95 21.57 -9.50
C ASP A 445 -12.98 21.61 -10.63
N THR A 446 -12.73 22.40 -11.68
CA THR A 446 -13.75 22.72 -12.70
C THR A 446 -13.37 22.32 -14.12
N SER A 447 -12.08 22.27 -14.47
CA SER A 447 -11.65 21.96 -15.82
C SER A 447 -11.89 20.51 -16.20
N PRO A 448 -12.44 20.22 -17.39
CA PRO A 448 -12.67 18.87 -17.85
C PRO A 448 -11.35 18.16 -18.19
N CYS A 449 -11.35 16.83 -17.94
CA CYS A 449 -10.24 15.95 -18.29
C CYS A 449 -10.61 15.16 -19.55
N ILE A 450 -10.18 15.62 -20.74
CA ILE A 450 -10.59 15.12 -22.05
C ILE A 450 -9.42 14.42 -22.73
N THR A 451 -9.55 13.12 -23.03
CA THR A 451 -8.56 12.37 -23.82
C THR A 451 -9.07 12.11 -25.23
N GLY A 452 -8.15 11.90 -26.18
CA GLY A 452 -8.48 11.65 -27.57
C GLY A 452 -8.91 10.19 -27.86
N PRO A 453 -9.04 9.84 -29.16
CA PRO A 453 -9.48 8.52 -29.61
C PRO A 453 -8.56 7.39 -29.13
N ILE A 454 -9.14 6.18 -28.91
CA ILE A 454 -8.43 5.00 -28.38
C ILE A 454 -7.22 4.60 -29.24
N ASN A 455 -7.30 4.76 -30.56
CA ASN A 455 -6.21 4.44 -31.49
C ASN A 455 -5.05 5.46 -31.47
N ARG A 456 -5.09 6.48 -30.61
CA ARG A 456 -4.01 7.42 -30.33
C ARG A 456 -3.31 7.00 -29.03
N GLN A 457 -2.28 6.20 -29.14
CA GLN A 457 -1.58 5.59 -27.97
C GLN A 457 -0.96 6.63 -27.03
N ARG A 458 -0.69 7.83 -27.53
CA ARG A 458 -0.23 8.94 -26.70
C ARG A 458 -1.08 9.18 -25.45
N TRP A 459 -2.37 8.85 -25.50
CA TRP A 459 -3.28 9.10 -24.38
C TRP A 459 -3.21 8.05 -23.26
N ILE A 460 -2.44 6.97 -23.41
CA ILE A 460 -2.32 5.93 -22.39
C ILE A 460 -1.82 6.49 -21.05
N TYR A 461 -0.80 7.37 -21.08
CA TYR A 461 -0.24 7.97 -19.88
C TYR A 461 -1.25 8.86 -19.14
N SER A 462 -1.85 9.83 -19.85
CA SER A 462 -2.84 10.73 -19.24
C SER A 462 -4.07 9.99 -18.73
N THR A 463 -4.55 8.96 -19.46
CA THR A 463 -5.68 8.13 -19.03
C THR A 463 -5.32 7.30 -17.80
N SER A 464 -4.14 6.71 -17.71
CA SER A 464 -3.65 5.99 -16.52
C SER A 464 -3.60 6.90 -15.30
N LYS A 465 -3.08 8.12 -15.46
CA LYS A 465 -3.03 9.12 -14.37
C LYS A 465 -4.42 9.64 -13.99
N GLN A 466 -5.32 9.92 -14.95
CA GLN A 466 -6.72 10.28 -14.66
C GLN A 466 -7.45 9.18 -13.88
N LEU A 467 -7.28 7.92 -14.28
CA LEU A 467 -7.91 6.80 -13.59
C LEU A 467 -7.37 6.67 -12.16
N MET A 468 -6.06 6.83 -11.98
CA MET A 468 -5.44 6.80 -10.65
C MET A 468 -5.92 7.94 -9.76
N ASP A 469 -6.02 9.17 -10.25
CA ASP A 469 -6.58 10.33 -9.54
C ASP A 469 -8.00 9.99 -9.00
N ARG A 470 -8.86 9.40 -9.83
CA ARG A 470 -10.23 9.01 -9.47
C ARG A 470 -10.26 7.86 -8.45
N VAL A 471 -9.38 6.88 -8.58
CA VAL A 471 -9.26 5.76 -7.62
C VAL A 471 -8.79 6.25 -6.26
N ILE A 472 -7.79 7.14 -6.22
CA ILE A 472 -7.30 7.74 -4.97
C ILE A 472 -8.41 8.58 -4.30
N TRP A 473 -9.11 9.40 -5.08
CA TRP A 473 -10.26 10.17 -4.60
C TRP A 473 -11.35 9.28 -3.99
N ALA A 474 -11.70 8.17 -4.68
CA ALA A 474 -12.68 7.21 -4.19
C ALA A 474 -12.24 6.53 -2.87
N TYR A 475 -10.95 6.18 -2.73
CA TYR A 475 -10.40 5.67 -1.48
C TYR A 475 -10.44 6.73 -0.36
N GLY A 476 -10.20 8.00 -0.67
CA GLY A 476 -10.39 9.10 0.28
C GLY A 476 -11.82 9.15 0.80
N ALA A 477 -12.79 9.22 -0.11
CA ALA A 477 -14.21 9.33 0.23
C ALA A 477 -14.79 8.09 0.94
N GLN A 478 -14.38 6.89 0.56
CA GLN A 478 -14.99 5.64 1.04
C GLN A 478 -14.22 4.93 2.14
N ARG A 479 -12.90 5.16 2.23
CA ARG A 479 -11.99 4.45 3.16
C ARG A 479 -11.19 5.38 4.06
N GLY A 480 -11.35 6.71 3.92
CA GLY A 480 -10.65 7.70 4.73
C GLY A 480 -9.15 7.83 4.42
N LEU A 481 -8.70 7.44 3.21
CA LEU A 481 -7.32 7.65 2.79
C LEU A 481 -6.99 9.15 2.85
N LYS A 482 -5.98 9.52 3.59
CA LYS A 482 -5.40 10.86 3.56
C LYS A 482 -4.50 10.98 2.35
N PHE A 483 -4.81 11.89 1.45
CA PHE A 483 -4.05 12.04 0.22
C PHE A 483 -3.92 13.50 -0.22
N SER A 484 -2.92 13.77 -1.06
CA SER A 484 -2.83 14.96 -1.90
C SER A 484 -2.41 14.55 -3.30
N LEU A 485 -3.01 15.15 -4.33
CA LEU A 485 -2.59 15.01 -5.72
C LEU A 485 -1.85 16.26 -6.13
N PHE A 486 -0.66 16.14 -6.72
CA PHE A 486 0.03 17.29 -7.30
C PHE A 486 0.23 17.09 -8.80
N ARG A 487 0.01 18.15 -9.57
CA ARG A 487 0.08 18.20 -11.04
C ARG A 487 1.18 19.16 -11.48
N PRO A 488 2.41 18.66 -11.74
CA PRO A 488 3.49 19.51 -12.23
C PRO A 488 3.21 20.02 -13.65
N PHE A 489 3.52 21.31 -13.88
CA PHE A 489 3.45 21.95 -15.19
C PHE A 489 4.86 22.28 -15.69
N ASN A 490 5.41 21.38 -16.51
CA ASN A 490 6.71 21.47 -17.19
C ASN A 490 7.83 22.04 -16.32
N TRP A 491 8.13 21.36 -15.22
CA TRP A 491 9.24 21.76 -14.36
C TRP A 491 10.56 21.58 -15.08
N ILE A 492 11.42 22.60 -15.00
CA ILE A 492 12.76 22.65 -15.60
C ILE A 492 13.79 23.04 -14.56
N GLY A 493 15.04 22.61 -14.76
CA GLY A 493 16.14 22.89 -13.85
C GLY A 493 17.27 21.86 -13.95
N PRO A 494 18.27 21.97 -13.08
CA PRO A 494 19.37 21.01 -12.95
C PRO A 494 18.88 19.58 -12.77
N ARG A 495 19.59 18.58 -13.31
CA ARG A 495 19.27 17.14 -13.19
C ARG A 495 17.94 16.72 -13.81
N LEU A 496 17.37 17.52 -14.73
CA LEU A 496 16.08 17.20 -15.35
C LEU A 496 16.10 15.85 -16.05
N ASP A 497 17.12 15.58 -16.84
CA ASP A 497 17.46 14.34 -17.53
C ASP A 497 18.99 14.26 -17.66
N SER A 498 19.53 13.29 -18.40
CA SER A 498 20.93 13.25 -18.81
C SER A 498 21.09 13.51 -20.31
N LEU A 499 22.26 13.98 -20.75
CA LEU A 499 22.56 14.09 -22.17
C LEU A 499 22.59 12.71 -22.85
N ASP A 500 22.94 11.64 -22.11
CA ASP A 500 22.88 10.26 -22.63
C ASP A 500 21.44 9.81 -22.89
N SER A 501 20.49 10.17 -22.02
CA SER A 501 19.07 9.91 -22.28
C SER A 501 18.57 10.66 -23.51
N ALA A 502 19.08 11.86 -23.75
CA ALA A 502 18.77 12.64 -24.96
C ALA A 502 19.33 11.98 -26.23
N ARG A 503 20.53 11.40 -26.18
CA ARG A 503 21.13 10.67 -27.33
C ARG A 503 20.29 9.50 -27.79
N VAL A 504 19.64 8.80 -26.85
CA VAL A 504 18.74 7.66 -27.16
C VAL A 504 17.29 8.11 -27.39
N GLY A 505 16.99 9.41 -27.35
CA GLY A 505 15.68 10.00 -27.61
C GLY A 505 14.67 9.79 -26.49
N SER A 506 15.13 9.54 -25.25
CA SER A 506 14.28 9.32 -24.05
C SER A 506 14.25 10.50 -23.09
N SER A 507 14.69 11.69 -23.52
CA SER A 507 14.68 12.91 -22.72
C SER A 507 13.49 13.82 -23.01
N ARG A 508 13.32 14.82 -22.13
CA ARG A 508 12.39 15.94 -22.38
C ARG A 508 12.97 16.94 -23.35
N ALA A 509 12.08 17.77 -23.93
CA ALA A 509 12.44 18.70 -25.00
C ALA A 509 13.65 19.59 -24.67
N ILE A 510 13.69 20.23 -23.50
CA ILE A 510 14.77 21.14 -23.12
C ILE A 510 16.15 20.45 -23.10
N THR A 511 16.23 19.21 -22.60
CA THR A 511 17.49 18.44 -22.59
C THR A 511 17.92 18.06 -24.00
N GLN A 512 16.97 17.72 -24.87
CA GLN A 512 17.25 17.46 -26.28
C GLN A 512 17.78 18.71 -26.99
N LEU A 513 17.17 19.89 -26.76
CA LEU A 513 17.63 21.16 -27.35
C LEU A 513 19.04 21.50 -26.87
N ILE A 514 19.38 21.28 -25.62
CA ILE A 514 20.73 21.50 -25.08
C ILE A 514 21.72 20.50 -25.71
N LEU A 515 21.36 19.22 -25.87
CA LEU A 515 22.23 18.24 -26.54
C LEU A 515 22.56 18.66 -27.96
N ASN A 516 21.59 19.16 -28.73
CA ASN A 516 21.83 19.64 -30.09
C ASN A 516 22.90 20.75 -30.11
N LEU A 517 22.89 21.65 -29.13
CA LEU A 517 23.91 22.71 -29.01
C LEU A 517 25.29 22.16 -28.65
N VAL A 518 25.34 21.22 -27.69
CA VAL A 518 26.58 20.57 -27.27
C VAL A 518 27.24 19.77 -28.38
N GLU A 519 26.43 19.11 -29.22
CA GLU A 519 26.91 18.28 -30.34
C GLU A 519 27.00 19.04 -31.69
N GLY A 520 26.59 20.31 -31.74
CA GLY A 520 26.63 21.12 -32.98
C GLY A 520 25.67 20.61 -34.06
N THR A 521 24.55 20.01 -33.68
CA THR A 521 23.49 19.55 -34.59
C THR A 521 22.33 20.55 -34.61
N PRO A 522 21.54 20.65 -35.72
CA PRO A 522 20.40 21.55 -35.78
C PRO A 522 19.36 21.25 -34.69
N ILE A 523 18.78 22.30 -34.12
CA ILE A 523 17.64 22.19 -33.22
C ILE A 523 16.39 21.82 -34.01
N LEU A 524 15.76 20.69 -33.67
CA LEU A 524 14.55 20.21 -34.34
C LEU A 524 13.30 20.83 -33.67
N LEU A 525 12.58 21.67 -34.41
CA LEU A 525 11.30 22.23 -33.98
C LEU A 525 10.16 21.42 -34.57
N VAL A 526 9.52 20.61 -33.70
CA VAL A 526 8.39 19.76 -34.09
C VAL A 526 7.19 20.68 -34.41
N ASP A 527 6.62 20.53 -35.62
CA ASP A 527 5.54 21.37 -36.18
C ASP A 527 5.81 22.88 -36.02
N GLY A 528 7.09 23.28 -36.14
CA GLY A 528 7.55 24.65 -35.97
C GLY A 528 7.60 25.15 -34.52
N GLY A 529 7.45 24.29 -33.52
CA GLY A 529 7.57 24.64 -32.12
C GLY A 529 6.50 25.61 -31.60
N LYS A 530 5.31 25.60 -32.18
CA LYS A 530 4.23 26.57 -31.87
C LYS A 530 3.48 26.25 -30.58
N GLN A 531 3.59 25.02 -30.05
CA GLN A 531 2.91 24.57 -28.83
C GLN A 531 3.36 25.42 -27.65
N ARG A 532 2.39 25.95 -26.89
CA ARG A 532 2.67 26.78 -25.73
C ARG A 532 2.62 25.99 -24.41
N ARG A 533 3.55 26.27 -23.53
CA ARG A 533 3.67 25.62 -22.20
C ARG A 533 4.01 26.66 -21.14
N CYS A 534 3.58 26.43 -19.92
CA CYS A 534 4.05 27.17 -18.76
C CYS A 534 5.22 26.41 -18.12
N PHE A 535 6.38 27.03 -18.07
CA PHE A 535 7.59 26.46 -17.49
C PHE A 535 7.75 26.90 -16.03
N THR A 536 8.13 25.98 -15.17
CA THR A 536 8.26 26.23 -13.73
C THR A 536 9.65 25.83 -13.28
N ASP A 537 10.30 26.70 -12.51
CA ASP A 537 11.60 26.39 -11.92
C ASP A 537 11.46 25.23 -10.92
N VAL A 538 12.41 24.29 -10.95
CA VAL A 538 12.36 23.10 -10.09
C VAL A 538 12.38 23.46 -8.60
N ASP A 539 13.14 24.47 -8.19
CA ASP A 539 13.23 24.84 -6.78
C ASP A 539 11.89 25.38 -6.26
N GLU A 540 11.17 26.16 -7.08
CA GLU A 540 9.82 26.61 -6.73
C GLU A 540 8.82 25.46 -6.68
N GLY A 541 8.86 24.55 -7.66
CA GLY A 541 8.04 23.36 -7.67
C GLY A 541 8.28 22.47 -6.45
N ILE A 542 9.53 22.26 -6.07
CA ILE A 542 9.93 21.50 -4.90
C ILE A 542 9.49 22.17 -3.59
N GLU A 543 9.56 23.50 -3.50
CA GLU A 543 9.09 24.22 -2.30
C GLU A 543 7.56 24.04 -2.13
N ALA A 544 6.77 24.12 -3.21
CA ALA A 544 5.34 23.79 -3.16
C ALA A 544 5.11 22.34 -2.71
N LEU A 545 5.83 21.40 -3.31
CA LEU A 545 5.70 19.98 -2.97
C LEU A 545 6.12 19.68 -1.53
N TRP A 546 7.16 20.35 -1.04
CA TRP A 546 7.56 20.27 0.37
C TRP A 546 6.44 20.72 1.32
N ARG A 547 5.78 21.85 1.03
CA ARG A 547 4.63 22.34 1.82
C ARG A 547 3.48 21.32 1.81
N ILE A 548 3.23 20.66 0.69
CA ILE A 548 2.25 19.57 0.59
C ILE A 548 2.68 18.37 1.45
N VAL A 549 3.96 18.00 1.44
CA VAL A 549 4.50 16.88 2.25
C VAL A 549 4.44 17.21 3.74
N ALA A 550 4.85 18.40 4.13
CA ALA A 550 4.82 18.88 5.52
C ALA A 550 3.38 18.97 6.06
N ASN A 551 2.44 19.36 5.20
CA ASN A 551 0.99 19.36 5.47
C ASN A 551 0.62 20.03 6.82
N GLU A 552 1.15 21.20 7.07
CA GLU A 552 0.88 21.93 8.30
C GLU A 552 -0.63 22.17 8.50
N GLY A 553 -1.12 21.84 9.67
CA GLY A 553 -2.56 21.94 9.98
C GLY A 553 -3.45 20.95 9.21
N ASN A 554 -2.90 19.97 8.48
CA ASN A 554 -3.62 19.00 7.64
C ASN A 554 -4.44 19.66 6.49
N THR A 555 -4.03 20.84 6.04
CA THR A 555 -4.75 21.63 5.02
C THR A 555 -4.69 21.00 3.63
N CYS A 556 -3.72 20.11 3.36
CA CYS A 556 -3.54 19.47 2.07
C CYS A 556 -4.27 18.12 1.94
N ASP A 557 -4.88 17.61 3.01
CA ASP A 557 -5.58 16.32 2.96
C ASP A 557 -6.83 16.41 2.07
N GLY A 558 -6.90 15.57 1.04
CA GLY A 558 -7.95 15.59 0.01
C GLY A 558 -7.74 16.66 -1.07
N GLY A 559 -6.61 17.39 -1.04
CA GLY A 559 -6.33 18.49 -1.98
C GLY A 559 -5.78 18.01 -3.32
N ILE A 560 -6.10 18.78 -4.38
CA ILE A 560 -5.50 18.66 -5.71
C ILE A 560 -4.81 19.99 -6.01
N PHE A 561 -3.55 19.93 -6.46
CA PHE A 561 -2.71 21.10 -6.62
C PHE A 561 -2.06 21.14 -7.99
N ASN A 562 -2.41 22.11 -8.81
CA ASN A 562 -1.60 22.47 -9.97
C ASN A 562 -0.36 23.24 -9.48
N ILE A 563 0.81 22.73 -9.82
CA ILE A 563 2.08 23.38 -9.46
C ILE A 563 2.78 23.81 -10.73
N GLY A 564 2.60 25.07 -11.07
CA GLY A 564 3.10 25.68 -12.29
C GLY A 564 3.13 27.19 -12.20
N ASN A 565 3.90 27.87 -13.07
CA ASN A 565 3.93 29.31 -13.15
C ASN A 565 3.06 29.78 -14.32
N PRO A 566 1.84 30.29 -14.09
CA PRO A 566 0.95 30.73 -15.17
C PRO A 566 1.48 31.93 -15.99
N GLU A 567 2.42 32.69 -15.42
CA GLU A 567 3.00 33.87 -16.08
C GLU A 567 4.21 33.48 -16.98
N ASN A 568 4.71 32.27 -16.83
CA ASN A 568 5.85 31.74 -17.60
C ASN A 568 5.43 30.96 -18.86
N GLU A 569 4.45 31.45 -19.58
CA GLU A 569 3.98 30.83 -20.81
C GLU A 569 4.90 31.18 -22.01
N ALA A 570 5.46 30.14 -22.62
CA ALA A 570 6.28 30.29 -23.85
C ALA A 570 5.99 29.14 -24.83
N SER A 571 6.20 29.38 -26.11
CA SER A 571 6.24 28.35 -27.15
C SER A 571 7.54 27.55 -27.06
N ILE A 572 7.58 26.37 -27.66
CA ILE A 572 8.82 25.58 -27.76
C ILE A 572 9.87 26.31 -28.59
N GLN A 573 9.46 27.10 -29.60
CA GLN A 573 10.38 27.95 -30.35
C GLN A 573 10.97 29.04 -29.44
N GLU A 574 10.16 29.80 -28.72
CA GLU A 574 10.64 30.83 -27.76
C GLU A 574 11.56 30.22 -26.69
N LEU A 575 11.26 29.03 -26.19
CA LEU A 575 12.14 28.29 -25.30
C LEU A 575 13.49 27.97 -25.94
N ALA A 576 13.49 27.48 -27.18
CA ALA A 576 14.72 27.19 -27.94
C ALA A 576 15.56 28.44 -28.15
N GLU A 577 14.94 29.57 -28.44
CA GLU A 577 15.62 30.88 -28.58
C GLU A 577 16.26 31.32 -27.26
N MET A 578 15.57 31.16 -26.13
CA MET A 578 16.14 31.44 -24.79
C MET A 578 17.34 30.53 -24.46
N ILE A 579 17.26 29.22 -24.80
CA ILE A 579 18.34 28.26 -24.61
C ILE A 579 19.56 28.63 -25.47
N VAL A 580 19.36 28.94 -26.75
CA VAL A 580 20.45 29.40 -27.65
C VAL A 580 21.08 30.67 -27.11
N ALA A 581 20.28 31.65 -26.68
CA ALA A 581 20.80 32.89 -26.12
C ALA A 581 21.59 32.69 -24.81
N ALA A 582 21.17 31.75 -23.96
CA ALA A 582 21.91 31.37 -22.74
C ALA A 582 23.23 30.67 -23.11
N PHE A 583 23.19 29.74 -24.05
CA PHE A 583 24.36 29.00 -24.55
C PHE A 583 25.40 29.95 -25.18
N GLU A 584 25.00 30.87 -26.05
CA GLU A 584 25.91 31.78 -26.71
C GLU A 584 26.61 32.77 -25.78
N ARG A 585 26.00 33.10 -24.63
CA ARG A 585 26.60 33.96 -23.60
C ARG A 585 27.36 33.20 -22.54
N HIS A 586 27.35 31.85 -22.55
CA HIS A 586 27.92 31.06 -21.49
C HIS A 586 29.46 31.13 -21.46
N PRO A 587 30.14 31.20 -20.32
CA PRO A 587 31.60 31.23 -20.24
C PRO A 587 32.31 30.06 -20.94
N LEU A 588 31.70 28.88 -20.93
CA LEU A 588 32.21 27.68 -21.59
C LEU A 588 31.91 27.62 -23.10
N ARG A 589 31.25 28.61 -23.68
CA ARG A 589 30.80 28.62 -25.06
C ARG A 589 31.90 28.23 -26.07
N ALA A 590 33.14 28.70 -25.86
CA ALA A 590 34.28 28.46 -26.76
C ALA A 590 34.67 26.95 -26.84
N HIS A 591 34.24 26.12 -25.88
CA HIS A 591 34.52 24.69 -25.91
C HIS A 591 33.52 23.86 -26.73
N TYR A 592 32.48 24.50 -27.27
CA TYR A 592 31.40 23.85 -28.00
C TYR A 592 31.33 24.31 -29.47
N PRO A 593 30.76 23.47 -30.37
CA PRO A 593 30.54 23.82 -31.74
C PRO A 593 29.68 25.07 -31.93
N PRO A 594 29.73 25.75 -33.11
CA PRO A 594 28.79 26.83 -33.42
C PRO A 594 27.35 26.30 -33.51
N PHE A 595 26.39 27.18 -33.18
CA PHE A 595 24.98 26.85 -33.32
C PHE A 595 24.63 26.55 -34.80
N ALA A 596 24.06 25.35 -35.05
CA ALA A 596 23.81 24.82 -36.38
C ALA A 596 22.46 25.25 -37.00
N GLY A 597 21.71 26.13 -36.31
CA GLY A 597 20.41 26.63 -36.76
C GLY A 597 19.22 25.77 -36.35
N TYR A 598 18.05 26.15 -36.86
CA TYR A 598 16.78 25.46 -36.62
C TYR A 598 16.34 24.64 -37.82
N GLN A 599 15.72 23.50 -37.59
CA GLN A 599 15.07 22.68 -38.62
C GLN A 599 13.66 22.30 -38.15
N VAL A 600 12.66 22.48 -39.00
CA VAL A 600 11.29 22.07 -38.75
C VAL A 600 11.11 20.60 -39.15
N ILE A 601 10.45 19.83 -38.27
CA ILE A 601 10.12 18.41 -38.49
C ILE A 601 8.65 18.17 -38.16
N GLU A 602 7.98 17.31 -38.93
CA GLU A 602 6.60 16.91 -38.62
C GLU A 602 6.53 15.99 -37.40
N SER A 603 5.51 16.17 -36.53
CA SER A 603 5.30 15.36 -35.32
C SER A 603 5.16 13.87 -35.60
N ALA A 604 4.49 13.49 -36.70
CA ALA A 604 4.34 12.09 -37.10
C ALA A 604 5.69 11.42 -37.47
N ARG A 605 6.66 12.20 -37.96
CA ARG A 605 8.02 11.72 -38.28
C ARG A 605 8.89 11.64 -36.99
N TYR A 606 8.70 12.57 -36.06
CA TYR A 606 9.50 12.65 -34.84
C TYR A 606 9.07 11.64 -33.77
N TYR A 607 7.78 11.62 -33.43
CA TYR A 607 7.21 10.77 -32.38
C TYR A 607 6.59 9.45 -32.87
N GLY A 608 6.31 9.36 -34.17
CA GLY A 608 5.61 8.22 -34.77
C GLY A 608 4.12 8.45 -35.00
N LYS A 609 3.49 7.52 -35.74
CA LYS A 609 2.05 7.55 -36.03
C LYS A 609 1.27 7.32 -34.71
N GLY A 610 0.29 8.18 -34.45
CA GLY A 610 -0.55 8.07 -33.22
C GLY A 610 -0.20 9.09 -32.14
N TYR A 611 0.83 9.90 -32.34
CA TYR A 611 1.08 11.07 -31.51
C TYR A 611 0.10 12.20 -31.85
N GLU A 612 -0.38 12.88 -30.83
CA GLU A 612 -1.25 14.06 -30.93
C GLU A 612 -0.86 15.01 -29.80
N ASP A 613 -0.60 16.28 -30.09
CA ASP A 613 -0.18 17.23 -29.04
C ASP A 613 -1.29 18.20 -28.66
N VAL A 614 -1.21 18.69 -27.44
CA VAL A 614 -2.10 19.72 -26.89
C VAL A 614 -1.49 21.09 -27.15
N GLN A 615 -2.25 21.99 -27.76
CA GLN A 615 -1.73 23.31 -28.21
C GLN A 615 -1.43 24.25 -27.03
N HIS A 616 -2.18 24.13 -25.93
CA HIS A 616 -2.10 25.05 -24.82
C HIS A 616 -2.21 24.30 -23.46
N ARG A 617 -1.38 24.69 -22.47
CA ARG A 617 -1.45 24.21 -21.08
C ARG A 617 -1.03 25.30 -20.13
N LYS A 618 -2.00 25.96 -19.53
CA LYS A 618 -1.78 27.02 -18.54
C LYS A 618 -2.49 26.68 -17.24
N PRO A 619 -1.79 26.64 -16.08
CA PRO A 619 -2.42 26.29 -14.80
C PRO A 619 -3.22 27.46 -14.21
N SER A 620 -4.35 27.14 -13.55
CA SER A 620 -4.81 27.88 -12.37
C SER A 620 -4.02 27.35 -11.16
N ILE A 621 -3.54 28.22 -10.30
CA ILE A 621 -2.80 27.86 -9.07
C ILE A 621 -3.55 28.30 -7.80
N ARG A 622 -4.85 28.51 -7.90
CA ARG A 622 -5.67 29.01 -6.78
C ARG A 622 -5.62 28.10 -5.56
N ASN A 623 -5.61 26.78 -5.76
CA ASN A 623 -5.53 25.83 -4.64
C ASN A 623 -4.18 25.91 -3.94
N ALA A 624 -3.08 26.02 -4.68
CA ALA A 624 -1.75 26.17 -4.11
C ALA A 624 -1.62 27.49 -3.33
N GLN A 625 -2.12 28.61 -3.89
CA GLN A 625 -2.12 29.89 -3.19
C GLN A 625 -2.91 29.84 -1.89
N ARG A 626 -4.12 29.28 -1.92
CA ARG A 626 -5.05 29.28 -0.78
C ARG A 626 -4.65 28.32 0.33
N GLN A 627 -4.18 27.11 -0.03
CA GLN A 627 -4.00 26.03 0.94
C GLN A 627 -2.56 25.88 1.45
N ILE A 628 -1.57 26.28 0.64
CA ILE A 628 -0.15 26.17 1.00
C ILE A 628 0.60 27.50 0.88
N ASP A 629 -0.09 28.62 0.67
CA ASP A 629 0.49 29.96 0.56
C ASP A 629 1.68 30.01 -0.42
N TRP A 630 1.51 29.44 -1.62
CA TRP A 630 2.57 29.32 -2.61
C TRP A 630 2.25 30.10 -3.88
N THR A 631 3.20 30.93 -4.30
CA THR A 631 3.16 31.68 -5.56
C THR A 631 4.56 31.68 -6.18
N PRO A 632 4.71 31.25 -7.45
CA PRO A 632 6.00 31.25 -8.13
C PRO A 632 6.40 32.63 -8.59
N THR A 633 7.73 32.88 -8.63
CA THR A 633 8.31 34.19 -8.96
C THR A 633 9.45 34.11 -9.97
N ILE A 634 10.10 32.95 -10.12
CA ILE A 634 11.25 32.77 -11.02
C ILE A 634 10.76 32.75 -12.46
N THR A 635 11.38 33.55 -13.32
CA THR A 635 11.03 33.63 -14.74
C THR A 635 11.54 32.43 -15.55
N THR A 636 10.90 32.13 -16.69
CA THR A 636 11.37 31.10 -17.64
C THR A 636 12.83 31.33 -18.03
N LYS A 637 13.20 32.58 -18.28
CA LYS A 637 14.57 32.96 -18.70
C LYS A 637 15.59 32.57 -17.60
N GLU A 638 15.34 32.92 -16.35
CA GLU A 638 16.22 32.59 -15.22
C GLU A 638 16.34 31.06 -15.05
N SER A 639 15.24 30.34 -15.13
CA SER A 639 15.25 28.86 -15.06
C SER A 639 16.02 28.23 -16.21
N VAL A 640 15.89 28.76 -17.43
CA VAL A 640 16.64 28.30 -18.62
C VAL A 640 18.12 28.54 -18.42
N GLU A 641 18.52 29.75 -17.99
CA GLU A 641 19.93 30.10 -17.76
C GLU A 641 20.56 29.15 -16.73
N ARG A 642 19.90 28.89 -15.63
CA ARG A 642 20.36 27.92 -14.59
C ARG A 642 20.43 26.49 -15.12
N THR A 643 19.48 26.08 -15.95
CA THR A 643 19.44 24.73 -16.54
C THR A 643 20.58 24.56 -17.54
N VAL A 644 20.79 25.51 -18.45
CA VAL A 644 21.88 25.49 -19.44
C VAL A 644 23.24 25.50 -18.73
N ASP A 645 23.45 26.38 -17.76
CA ASP A 645 24.68 26.45 -16.97
C ASP A 645 25.02 25.09 -16.34
N TRP A 646 24.04 24.44 -15.69
CA TRP A 646 24.25 23.14 -15.07
C TRP A 646 24.67 22.07 -16.08
N PHE A 647 23.97 21.95 -17.22
CA PHE A 647 24.29 20.95 -18.24
C PHE A 647 25.65 21.16 -18.87
N LEU A 648 26.02 22.41 -19.18
CA LEU A 648 27.33 22.73 -19.78
C LEU A 648 28.47 22.50 -18.78
N GLN A 649 28.30 22.88 -17.54
CA GLN A 649 29.30 22.62 -16.49
C GLN A 649 29.46 21.11 -16.21
N GLN A 650 28.35 20.36 -16.16
CA GLN A 650 28.40 18.91 -15.96
C GLN A 650 29.10 18.23 -17.14
N HIS A 651 28.69 18.55 -18.38
CA HIS A 651 29.33 18.03 -19.59
C HIS A 651 30.82 18.39 -19.67
N ALA A 652 31.19 19.62 -19.34
CA ALA A 652 32.58 20.05 -19.33
C ALA A 652 33.44 19.28 -18.32
N ARG A 653 32.90 19.00 -17.11
CA ARG A 653 33.57 18.15 -16.12
C ARG A 653 33.75 16.73 -16.60
N ASP A 654 32.69 16.12 -17.11
CA ASP A 654 32.68 14.73 -17.55
C ASP A 654 33.63 14.46 -18.72
N ASN A 655 33.91 15.50 -19.53
CA ASN A 655 34.82 15.45 -20.66
C ASN A 655 36.21 16.12 -20.41
N GLY A 656 36.50 16.52 -19.15
CA GLY A 656 37.80 17.10 -18.80
C GLY A 656 38.11 18.47 -19.39
N LEU A 657 37.08 19.21 -19.80
CA LEU A 657 37.21 20.58 -20.38
C LEU A 657 37.46 21.64 -19.28
N VAL A 658 37.16 21.34 -18.05
CA VAL A 658 37.39 22.15 -16.84
C VAL A 658 37.93 21.28 -15.73
N ALA A 659 38.76 21.86 -14.84
CA ALA A 659 39.35 21.14 -13.69
C ALA A 659 38.27 20.73 -12.69
N ASP A 660 38.36 19.51 -12.21
CA ASP A 660 37.42 18.95 -11.22
C ASP A 660 37.70 19.58 -9.84
N ALA A 661 36.79 20.38 -9.33
CA ALA A 661 36.87 20.91 -7.97
C ALA A 661 36.30 19.87 -6.99
N GLY A 662 37.04 18.76 -6.76
CA GLY A 662 36.86 17.88 -5.60
C GLY A 662 36.00 16.64 -5.73
N ARG A 663 36.22 15.79 -6.74
CA ARG A 663 35.69 14.41 -6.75
C ARG A 663 36.81 13.41 -7.04
N ALA A 664 36.98 12.37 -6.21
CA ALA A 664 37.84 11.22 -6.52
C ALA A 664 37.36 10.51 -7.80
N PRO A 665 38.26 10.01 -8.67
CA PRO A 665 37.88 9.40 -9.95
C PRO A 665 37.06 8.12 -9.72
N ARG A 666 35.85 8.05 -10.29
CA ARG A 666 35.06 6.81 -10.37
C ARG A 666 35.73 5.86 -11.37
N ALA A 667 36.05 4.65 -10.91
CA ALA A 667 36.48 3.57 -11.79
C ALA A 667 35.36 3.26 -12.82
N ARG A 668 35.67 3.40 -14.11
CA ARG A 668 34.79 2.95 -15.20
C ARG A 668 34.69 1.44 -15.17
N THR A 669 33.52 0.89 -14.88
CA THR A 669 33.19 -0.51 -15.16
C THR A 669 33.07 -0.67 -16.65
N PRO A 670 33.74 -1.66 -17.32
CA PRO A 670 33.61 -1.87 -18.75
C PRO A 670 32.20 -2.32 -19.09
N ALA A 671 31.59 -1.72 -20.11
CA ALA A 671 30.33 -2.15 -20.67
C ALA A 671 30.46 -3.60 -21.16
N GLY A 672 29.74 -4.51 -20.53
CA GLY A 672 29.53 -5.87 -21.04
C GLY A 672 28.65 -5.81 -22.28
N THR A 673 29.18 -6.25 -23.41
CA THR A 673 28.48 -6.55 -24.68
C THR A 673 27.62 -7.83 -24.55
N PRO A 674 26.70 -8.09 -25.49
CA PRO A 674 25.24 -7.86 -25.38
C PRO A 674 24.49 -9.05 -24.76
#